data_5464e484120d5f801b802ed6fd805bfc
#
_entry.id   5464e484120d5f801b802ed6fd805bfc
#
_cell.length_a   1.000
_cell.length_b   1.000
_cell.length_c   1.000
_cell.angle_alpha   90.00
_cell.angle_beta   90.00
_cell.angle_gamma   90.00
#
_symmetry.space_group_name_H-M   'P 1'
#
loop_
_entity.id
_entity.type
_entity.pdbx_description
1 polymer ?
#
loop_
_entity_poly.entity_id
_entity_poly.type
_entity_poly.pdbx_seq_one_letter_code
_entity_poly.pdbx_strand_id
1 'polypeptide(L)'
;MKKLVRLFLLCGWMLVFAVNANAQQFGVDSNLIDYSTPKKYTIASTEIRGVKSPNIDLNSLIVRTGLTPGLPLTVPGEDFSIAIKNLWKMRLFSSIDIVIDKILGDQIWIGIDVEELPKISTFAPAGTSKSEDEDLRPLLDIVGNVTPYADFTRIHIENTVRDYYEEKGFLNVEVDVYAKPDTSKYNSVIVFIDVEKGPKVKIEQITFEGNTAISDRLLLKQMKDTRMRTQFNVFYSNPEDPITKKDFGPKGIVNILSSISYANVLDFVTERAQVRIFNSSKYDADKAKVDAQNVVTFYKSLGYRDAEIKLDSVYDVSSRAISIAYTVAEGNKYYFRDINWKGNTKYTTSKLDSILSIKSGDIYNQTYLNQRISFDLNKPDITSYYMDDGYLFFRITPVEIWAQDDSIDLEIRITEGPQAIIDQIFIRGNTKTSEHVIRRELRTYPGQKFNRSLVIRSQREIIALGLFDAEQIAVNPIPHPESGTVDIEYTVVEKPSDQLELSAGYGGQGFGILASVGIVLNNWSAKQMFEKNAWRPYPSGDGQKVSFRINTTGRLYQAFNIGFVEPWFLGKKPNSFSVSLTRTQLGYNIPGTTFDAIEGNFIANGASVGYGIRLKWPDDYFSLLSAVNFFNYQLENYPFFIATDGNYNNFSIKETLARNSIDDPQFPKSGSAISLSLQFTPPYSAFNNKDYTDLDSESKYNFIEYYKWRFNADYYTPVGGKFVLRTAIKIGWLGYYNSEVGIPPFERFQLGGDGLSGGFTNTFVGTDIISLRGYEVLSQPNSSTPRTESIFNKFTLELRYPIVKSQTANIYALAFAEGGNLYPDIESFNPLDLKRSVGLGVRAWLPMFGLLGVDYGIRFDDQTPGDLQPADGFFDYITKNGKFTVILGFEPE
;
A
#
# COMPACT_ATOMS: atom_id res chain seq x y z
N MET A 1 -71.66 -15.54 -0.84
CA MET A 1 -72.25 -15.17 0.46
C MET A 1 -71.26 -14.78 1.59
N LYS A 2 -69.97 -15.09 1.54
CA LYS A 2 -68.97 -14.67 2.61
C LYS A 2 -68.42 -13.27 2.48
N LYS A 3 -68.61 -12.56 1.39
CA LYS A 3 -68.13 -11.16 1.18
C LYS A 3 -69.20 -10.08 1.52
N LEU A 4 -70.47 -10.44 1.57
CA LEU A 4 -71.55 -9.50 1.95
C LEU A 4 -71.71 -9.35 3.45
N VAL A 5 -71.36 -10.38 4.21
CA VAL A 5 -71.50 -10.38 5.68
C VAL A 5 -70.38 -9.56 6.35
N ARG A 6 -69.22 -9.40 5.68
CA ARG A 6 -68.13 -8.52 6.20
C ARG A 6 -68.38 -7.01 5.96
N LEU A 7 -69.20 -6.66 4.98
CA LEU A 7 -69.57 -5.27 4.71
C LEU A 7 -70.60 -4.76 5.70
N PHE A 8 -71.49 -5.61 6.16
CA PHE A 8 -72.57 -5.26 7.13
C PHE A 8 -72.02 -5.17 8.59
N LEU A 9 -70.90 -5.87 8.91
CA LEU A 9 -70.28 -5.76 10.21
C LEU A 9 -69.40 -4.53 10.31
N LEU A 10 -68.84 -4.00 9.22
CA LEU A 10 -68.06 -2.73 9.22
C LEU A 10 -68.98 -1.49 9.30
N CYS A 11 -70.17 -1.50 8.74
CA CYS A 11 -71.16 -0.40 8.87
C CYS A 11 -71.83 -0.38 10.26
N GLY A 12 -71.95 -1.52 10.94
CA GLY A 12 -72.51 -1.61 12.32
C GLY A 12 -71.59 -1.08 13.39
N TRP A 13 -70.24 -1.10 13.16
CA TRP A 13 -69.27 -0.55 14.11
C TRP A 13 -69.08 0.94 13.98
N MET A 14 -69.39 1.57 12.88
CA MET A 14 -69.34 3.03 12.71
C MET A 14 -70.53 3.77 13.33
N LEU A 15 -71.63 3.06 13.71
CA LEU A 15 -72.84 3.69 14.31
C LEU A 15 -72.84 3.58 15.82
N VAL A 16 -71.92 2.83 16.47
CA VAL A 16 -71.88 2.72 17.94
C VAL A 16 -70.83 3.66 18.58
N PHE A 17 -69.99 4.30 17.80
CA PHE A 17 -69.02 5.30 18.26
C PHE A 17 -69.50 6.76 18.18
N ALA A 18 -70.76 6.99 17.77
CA ALA A 18 -71.38 8.33 17.66
C ALA A 18 -72.18 8.79 18.87
N VAL A 19 -72.19 8.03 19.99
CA VAL A 19 -72.86 8.50 21.20
C VAL A 19 -72.00 8.19 22.42
N ASN A 20 -71.08 9.09 22.66
CA ASN A 20 -70.58 9.49 23.98
C ASN A 20 -69.30 10.37 23.79
N ALA A 21 -69.42 11.47 23.07
CA ALA A 21 -68.52 12.60 23.21
C ALA A 21 -69.27 13.76 23.84
N ASN A 22 -69.45 13.68 25.16
CA ASN A 22 -69.61 14.86 25.94
C ASN A 22 -68.23 15.46 26.20
N ALA A 23 -67.64 16.07 25.17
CA ALA A 23 -66.56 17.02 25.33
C ALA A 23 -67.18 18.27 25.96
N GLN A 24 -66.78 18.56 27.18
CA GLN A 24 -66.92 19.88 27.73
C GLN A 24 -66.18 20.85 26.79
N GLN A 25 -66.94 21.52 25.92
CA GLN A 25 -66.48 22.67 25.21
C GLN A 25 -66.21 23.77 26.21
N PHE A 26 -64.98 23.91 26.67
CA PHE A 26 -64.47 25.22 27.04
C PHE A 26 -64.38 26.02 25.77
N GLY A 27 -65.39 26.86 25.49
CA GLY A 27 -65.44 27.74 24.35
C GLY A 27 -64.31 28.74 24.40
N VAL A 28 -63.31 28.43 23.60
CA VAL A 28 -62.47 29.48 23.03
C VAL A 28 -63.29 30.05 21.88
N ASP A 29 -63.71 31.29 22.02
CA ASP A 29 -64.41 32.00 20.95
C ASP A 29 -63.56 32.00 19.68
N SER A 30 -63.91 31.20 18.70
CA SER A 30 -63.19 31.07 17.43
C SER A 30 -63.31 32.37 16.56
N ASN A 31 -63.92 33.40 17.09
CA ASN A 31 -64.08 34.70 16.44
C ASN A 31 -63.04 35.76 16.86
N LEU A 32 -62.02 35.41 17.62
CA LEU A 32 -61.02 36.35 18.14
C LEU A 32 -59.90 36.74 17.18
N ILE A 33 -59.72 36.01 16.07
CA ILE A 33 -58.65 36.27 15.10
C ILE A 33 -59.25 36.56 13.74
N ASP A 34 -59.10 37.77 13.25
CA ASP A 34 -59.38 38.14 11.86
C ASP A 34 -58.13 37.80 11.03
N TYR A 35 -58.21 36.72 10.24
CA TYR A 35 -57.13 36.30 9.35
C TYR A 35 -56.92 37.24 8.17
N SER A 36 -57.82 38.21 7.93
CA SER A 36 -57.69 39.17 6.82
C SER A 36 -56.86 40.40 7.17
N THR A 37 -56.72 40.69 8.48
CA THR A 37 -56.00 41.87 8.98
C THR A 37 -54.93 41.52 10.03
N PRO A 38 -53.65 41.49 9.65
CA PRO A 38 -52.56 41.22 10.61
C PRO A 38 -52.53 42.22 11.76
N LYS A 39 -52.57 41.71 12.99
CA LYS A 39 -52.51 42.50 14.21
C LYS A 39 -51.26 42.15 15.00
N LYS A 40 -50.59 43.14 15.62
CA LYS A 40 -49.45 42.97 16.49
C LYS A 40 -49.89 42.69 17.92
N TYR A 41 -49.29 41.65 18.50
CA TYR A 41 -49.43 41.25 19.89
C TYR A 41 -48.06 41.15 20.59
N THR A 42 -48.06 41.16 21.91
CA THR A 42 -46.88 40.84 22.70
C THR A 42 -47.09 39.45 23.29
N ILE A 43 -46.11 38.56 23.14
CA ILE A 43 -46.20 37.22 23.68
C ILE A 43 -46.14 37.27 25.21
N ALA A 44 -47.21 36.86 25.88
CA ALA A 44 -47.29 36.80 27.34
C ALA A 44 -46.68 35.52 27.91
N SER A 45 -46.90 34.38 27.25
CA SER A 45 -46.36 33.08 27.61
C SER A 45 -46.30 32.19 26.38
N THR A 46 -45.28 31.36 26.33
CA THR A 46 -45.18 30.24 25.36
C THR A 46 -44.97 28.96 26.18
N GLU A 47 -45.83 27.98 25.98
CA GLU A 47 -45.77 26.67 26.60
C GLU A 47 -45.57 25.57 25.56
N ILE A 48 -44.58 24.69 25.77
CA ILE A 48 -44.40 23.51 24.92
C ILE A 48 -44.99 22.30 25.65
N ARG A 49 -45.90 21.59 25.00
CA ARG A 49 -46.62 20.41 25.54
C ARG A 49 -46.32 19.20 24.72
N GLY A 50 -46.29 18.00 25.35
CA GLY A 50 -46.10 16.73 24.66
C GLY A 50 -44.65 16.25 24.65
N VAL A 51 -43.69 17.02 25.13
CA VAL A 51 -42.30 16.57 25.35
C VAL A 51 -42.27 15.57 26.51
N LYS A 52 -41.83 14.38 26.22
CA LYS A 52 -41.81 13.25 27.15
C LYS A 52 -40.43 12.99 27.74
N SER A 53 -39.35 13.36 27.05
CA SER A 53 -37.96 13.15 27.50
C SER A 53 -37.53 14.14 28.60
N PRO A 54 -37.05 13.65 29.74
CA PRO A 54 -36.63 14.52 30.86
C PRO A 54 -35.35 15.34 30.56
N ASN A 55 -34.62 14.97 29.54
CA ASN A 55 -33.35 15.62 29.15
C ASN A 55 -33.50 16.75 28.13
N ILE A 56 -34.72 17.08 27.72
CA ILE A 56 -35.00 18.19 26.82
C ILE A 56 -35.36 19.43 27.63
N ASP A 57 -34.53 20.45 27.58
CA ASP A 57 -34.81 21.73 28.22
C ASP A 57 -35.85 22.52 27.41
N LEU A 58 -37.04 22.65 27.96
CA LEU A 58 -38.17 23.34 27.33
C LEU A 58 -37.87 24.84 27.09
N ASN A 59 -37.08 25.48 27.96
CA ASN A 59 -36.71 26.88 27.77
C ASN A 59 -35.82 27.07 26.57
N SER A 60 -34.86 26.16 26.37
CA SER A 60 -34.00 26.15 25.16
C SER A 60 -34.80 25.93 23.88
N LEU A 61 -35.85 25.09 23.94
CA LEU A 61 -36.76 24.92 22.80
C LEU A 61 -37.56 26.19 22.50
N ILE A 62 -38.12 26.83 23.50
CA ILE A 62 -38.87 28.10 23.35
C ILE A 62 -37.98 29.15 22.69
N VAL A 63 -36.75 29.34 23.16
CA VAL A 63 -35.79 30.28 22.56
C VAL A 63 -35.54 29.97 21.07
N ARG A 64 -35.41 28.69 20.71
CA ARG A 64 -35.18 28.27 19.32
C ARG A 64 -36.36 28.46 18.39
N THR A 65 -37.60 28.46 18.93
CA THR A 65 -38.77 28.80 18.13
C THR A 65 -38.79 30.26 17.71
N GLY A 66 -38.15 31.17 18.47
CA GLY A 66 -38.28 32.62 18.32
C GLY A 66 -39.53 33.18 18.97
N LEU A 67 -40.44 32.34 19.51
CA LEU A 67 -41.68 32.77 20.16
C LEU A 67 -41.42 32.94 21.70
N THR A 68 -40.49 33.76 22.07
CA THR A 68 -40.09 34.01 23.47
C THR A 68 -41.01 35.03 24.11
N PRO A 69 -41.45 34.82 25.39
CA PRO A 69 -42.25 35.81 26.10
C PRO A 69 -41.59 37.20 26.11
N GLY A 70 -42.41 38.23 25.90
CA GLY A 70 -41.95 39.65 25.81
C GLY A 70 -41.65 40.12 24.40
N LEU A 71 -41.56 39.25 23.37
CA LEU A 71 -41.30 39.64 21.99
C LEU A 71 -42.62 40.03 21.30
N PRO A 72 -42.61 40.99 20.34
CA PRO A 72 -43.74 41.30 19.50
C PRO A 72 -43.98 40.20 18.44
N LEU A 73 -45.26 39.84 18.20
CA LEU A 73 -45.69 38.83 17.27
C LEU A 73 -46.79 39.38 16.39
N THR A 74 -46.74 39.18 15.11
CA THR A 74 -47.81 39.52 14.17
C THR A 74 -48.68 38.31 13.90
N VAL A 75 -49.99 38.40 14.11
CA VAL A 75 -50.94 37.30 13.90
C VAL A 75 -52.05 37.75 12.92
N PRO A 76 -52.23 37.04 11.80
CA PRO A 76 -51.39 35.98 11.22
C PRO A 76 -50.05 36.58 10.74
N GLY A 77 -48.98 35.72 10.79
CA GLY A 77 -47.62 36.15 10.42
C GLY A 77 -46.71 34.97 10.12
N GLU A 78 -45.52 35.27 9.56
CA GLU A 78 -44.54 34.26 9.16
C GLU A 78 -43.81 33.62 10.40
N ASP A 79 -43.89 34.28 11.55
CA ASP A 79 -43.16 33.86 12.78
C ASP A 79 -43.57 32.43 13.22
N PHE A 80 -44.85 32.07 13.04
CA PHE A 80 -45.29 30.70 13.31
C PHE A 80 -44.67 29.68 12.35
N SER A 81 -44.60 30.01 11.08
CA SER A 81 -43.97 29.14 10.09
C SER A 81 -42.45 28.96 10.34
N ILE A 82 -41.80 30.04 10.80
CA ILE A 82 -40.38 30.02 11.19
C ILE A 82 -40.19 29.14 12.42
N ALA A 83 -41.04 29.30 13.44
CA ALA A 83 -41.01 28.48 14.65
C ALA A 83 -41.17 26.99 14.37
N ILE A 84 -42.14 26.61 13.55
CA ILE A 84 -42.38 25.23 13.09
C ILE A 84 -41.15 24.73 12.35
N LYS A 85 -40.64 25.49 11.36
CA LYS A 85 -39.44 25.10 10.62
C LYS A 85 -38.20 24.91 11.51
N ASN A 86 -38.02 25.74 12.54
CA ASN A 86 -36.90 25.64 13.49
C ASN A 86 -37.00 24.38 14.36
N LEU A 87 -38.20 24.04 14.83
CA LEU A 87 -38.45 22.80 15.56
C LEU A 87 -38.27 21.56 14.67
N TRP A 88 -38.75 21.59 13.41
CA TRP A 88 -38.58 20.51 12.44
C TRP A 88 -37.12 20.25 12.10
N LYS A 89 -36.28 21.29 12.04
CA LYS A 89 -34.83 21.14 11.82
C LYS A 89 -34.14 20.31 12.90
N MET A 90 -34.71 20.24 14.09
CA MET A 90 -34.16 19.44 15.19
C MET A 90 -34.40 17.94 15.01
N ARG A 91 -35.33 17.55 14.14
CA ARG A 91 -35.69 16.14 13.85
C ARG A 91 -36.10 15.35 15.09
N LEU A 92 -36.69 16.00 16.11
CA LEU A 92 -37.07 15.37 17.37
C LEU A 92 -38.58 15.08 17.47
N PHE A 93 -39.37 15.63 16.60
CA PHE A 93 -40.83 15.62 16.71
C PHE A 93 -41.47 14.98 15.47
N SER A 94 -42.55 14.24 15.64
CA SER A 94 -43.41 13.68 14.58
C SER A 94 -44.53 14.59 14.17
N SER A 95 -45.05 15.43 15.09
CA SER A 95 -45.99 16.49 14.82
C SER A 95 -45.67 17.75 15.60
N ILE A 96 -46.00 18.90 15.07
CA ILE A 96 -45.82 20.22 15.69
C ILE A 96 -46.99 21.07 15.30
N ASP A 97 -47.84 21.37 16.30
CA ASP A 97 -49.00 22.22 16.15
C ASP A 97 -48.87 23.43 17.07
N ILE A 98 -49.10 24.62 16.52
CA ILE A 98 -49.07 25.84 17.29
C ILE A 98 -50.50 26.31 17.47
N VAL A 99 -50.92 26.42 18.72
CA VAL A 99 -52.25 26.87 19.10
C VAL A 99 -52.20 28.18 19.90
N ILE A 100 -53.20 29.00 19.74
CA ILE A 100 -53.36 30.21 20.55
C ILE A 100 -54.31 29.88 21.70
N ASP A 101 -53.78 29.80 22.88
CA ASP A 101 -54.53 29.43 24.08
C ASP A 101 -55.47 30.56 24.54
N LYS A 102 -54.96 31.83 24.47
CA LYS A 102 -55.68 32.97 24.98
C LYS A 102 -55.20 34.27 24.35
N ILE A 103 -56.10 35.23 24.12
CA ILE A 103 -55.78 36.61 23.80
C ILE A 103 -56.45 37.52 24.80
N LEU A 104 -55.71 38.47 25.40
CA LEU A 104 -56.22 39.46 26.30
C LEU A 104 -55.66 40.84 25.96
N GLY A 105 -56.43 41.70 25.31
CA GLY A 105 -55.95 42.99 24.77
C GLY A 105 -54.85 42.78 23.72
N ASP A 106 -53.67 43.32 23.98
CA ASP A 106 -52.48 43.15 23.10
C ASP A 106 -51.55 42.04 23.55
N GLN A 107 -51.96 41.19 24.48
CA GLN A 107 -51.18 40.03 24.96
C GLN A 107 -51.77 38.73 24.41
N ILE A 108 -50.84 37.79 24.03
CA ILE A 108 -51.16 36.50 23.45
C ILE A 108 -50.43 35.38 24.20
N TRP A 109 -51.12 34.27 24.48
CA TRP A 109 -50.58 33.02 25.05
C TRP A 109 -50.53 31.97 23.98
N ILE A 110 -49.38 31.32 23.80
CA ILE A 110 -49.13 30.37 22.72
C ILE A 110 -48.84 29.00 23.36
N GLY A 111 -49.58 28.01 22.90
CA GLY A 111 -49.31 26.59 23.10
C GLY A 111 -48.61 26.00 21.89
N ILE A 112 -47.56 25.24 22.10
CA ILE A 112 -46.90 24.47 21.06
C ILE A 112 -47.05 23.01 21.45
N ASP A 113 -47.96 22.31 20.80
CA ASP A 113 -48.24 20.93 20.99
C ASP A 113 -47.35 20.11 20.07
N VAL A 114 -46.44 19.28 20.68
CA VAL A 114 -45.50 18.47 19.93
C VAL A 114 -45.64 16.99 20.29
N GLU A 115 -45.41 16.11 19.33
CA GLU A 115 -45.30 14.71 19.57
C GLU A 115 -43.84 14.29 19.34
N GLU A 116 -43.22 13.79 20.42
CA GLU A 116 -41.78 13.44 20.40
C GLU A 116 -41.56 12.08 19.71
N LEU A 117 -40.65 12.03 18.72
CA LEU A 117 -40.19 10.78 18.09
C LEU A 117 -39.50 9.88 19.13
N PRO A 118 -39.77 8.57 19.13
CA PRO A 118 -39.04 7.63 19.96
C PRO A 118 -37.57 7.54 19.54
N LYS A 119 -36.68 7.30 20.50
CA LYS A 119 -35.25 7.15 20.27
C LYS A 119 -34.86 5.70 20.09
N ILE A 120 -33.86 5.44 19.26
CA ILE A 120 -33.31 4.10 19.07
C ILE A 120 -32.49 3.72 20.31
N SER A 121 -32.91 2.71 21.05
CA SER A 121 -32.16 2.20 22.20
C SER A 121 -31.03 1.27 21.80
N THR A 122 -31.32 0.41 20.84
CA THR A 122 -30.38 -0.56 20.26
C THR A 122 -30.94 -1.08 18.93
N PHE A 123 -30.11 -1.74 18.16
CA PHE A 123 -30.57 -2.48 16.97
C PHE A 123 -30.20 -3.96 17.08
N ALA A 124 -31.07 -4.80 16.53
CA ALA A 124 -30.98 -6.24 16.55
C ALA A 124 -31.01 -6.77 15.10
N PRO A 125 -29.84 -6.95 14.46
CA PRO A 125 -29.78 -7.52 13.12
C PRO A 125 -30.05 -9.03 13.17
N ALA A 126 -30.76 -9.54 12.15
CA ALA A 126 -31.00 -10.93 11.90
C ALA A 126 -30.63 -11.28 10.45
N GLY A 127 -30.22 -12.54 10.20
CA GLY A 127 -29.71 -12.95 8.89
C GLY A 127 -28.25 -12.51 8.62
N THR A 128 -27.61 -11.81 9.56
CA THR A 128 -26.24 -11.36 9.49
C THR A 128 -25.28 -12.29 10.24
N SER A 129 -23.98 -12.20 9.99
CA SER A 129 -22.94 -12.83 10.81
C SER A 129 -22.34 -11.82 11.80
N LYS A 130 -21.67 -12.33 12.84
CA LYS A 130 -21.05 -11.48 13.89
C LYS A 130 -20.06 -10.43 13.32
N SER A 131 -19.28 -10.83 12.32
CA SER A 131 -18.34 -9.92 11.63
C SER A 131 -19.07 -8.85 10.80
N GLU A 132 -20.19 -9.21 10.16
CA GLU A 132 -20.99 -8.24 9.39
C GLU A 132 -21.70 -7.25 10.30
N ASP A 133 -22.13 -7.68 11.50
CA ASP A 133 -22.71 -6.77 12.49
C ASP A 133 -21.69 -5.74 12.98
N GLU A 134 -20.42 -6.16 13.16
CA GLU A 134 -19.32 -5.27 13.53
C GLU A 134 -19.00 -4.27 12.41
N ASP A 135 -19.07 -4.68 11.14
CA ASP A 135 -18.89 -3.82 9.97
C ASP A 135 -20.06 -2.81 9.81
N LEU A 136 -21.30 -3.25 10.04
CA LEU A 136 -22.49 -2.42 9.85
C LEU A 136 -22.65 -1.32 10.92
N ARG A 137 -22.23 -1.59 12.16
CA ARG A 137 -22.37 -0.64 13.27
C ARG A 137 -21.84 0.77 12.97
N PRO A 138 -20.60 0.95 12.49
CA PRO A 138 -20.07 2.28 12.15
C PRO A 138 -20.75 2.90 10.94
N LEU A 139 -21.24 2.09 9.97
CA LEU A 139 -21.87 2.59 8.75
C LEU A 139 -23.27 3.17 9.01
N LEU A 140 -24.00 2.63 9.98
CA LEU A 140 -25.35 3.08 10.32
C LEU A 140 -25.36 4.44 11.05
N ASP A 141 -24.24 4.89 11.60
CA ASP A 141 -24.07 6.14 12.37
C ASP A 141 -25.16 6.37 13.43
N ILE A 142 -25.59 5.28 14.09
CA ILE A 142 -26.64 5.31 15.10
C ILE A 142 -26.02 5.42 16.49
N VAL A 143 -26.29 6.54 17.16
CA VAL A 143 -25.91 6.73 18.55
C VAL A 143 -27.08 6.30 19.45
N GLY A 144 -26.90 5.21 20.18
CA GLY A 144 -27.93 4.65 21.07
C GLY A 144 -28.46 5.68 22.07
N ASN A 145 -29.78 5.72 22.25
CA ASN A 145 -30.55 6.66 23.08
C ASN A 145 -30.47 8.15 22.66
N VAL A 146 -29.88 8.44 21.50
CA VAL A 146 -29.77 9.80 20.94
C VAL A 146 -30.50 9.91 19.61
N THR A 147 -30.26 8.99 18.69
CA THR A 147 -30.83 9.00 17.33
C THR A 147 -32.33 8.76 17.38
N PRO A 148 -33.17 9.67 16.84
CA PRO A 148 -34.61 9.47 16.77
C PRO A 148 -34.97 8.46 15.68
N TYR A 149 -36.00 7.67 15.90
CA TYR A 149 -36.57 6.73 14.93
C TYR A 149 -37.73 7.38 14.18
N ALA A 150 -37.58 7.55 12.89
CA ALA A 150 -38.60 8.06 11.98
C ALA A 150 -38.47 7.35 10.64
N ASP A 151 -39.41 7.58 9.72
CA ASP A 151 -39.38 6.96 8.39
C ASP A 151 -38.09 7.25 7.62
N PHE A 152 -37.54 8.47 7.72
CA PHE A 152 -36.26 8.78 7.08
C PHE A 152 -35.10 7.97 7.68
N THR A 153 -35.10 7.71 8.99
CA THR A 153 -34.08 6.90 9.66
C THR A 153 -34.22 5.42 9.24
N ARG A 154 -35.46 4.92 9.18
CA ARG A 154 -35.75 3.58 8.68
C ARG A 154 -35.23 3.37 7.25
N ILE A 155 -35.57 4.29 6.34
CA ILE A 155 -35.15 4.24 4.94
C ILE A 155 -33.62 4.35 4.83
N HIS A 156 -33.00 5.20 5.64
CA HIS A 156 -31.54 5.32 5.66
C HIS A 156 -30.86 4.01 6.11
N ILE A 157 -31.35 3.39 7.18
CA ILE A 157 -30.85 2.09 7.66
C ILE A 157 -31.02 1.03 6.55
N GLU A 158 -32.21 0.96 5.96
CA GLU A 158 -32.54 0.00 4.90
C GLU A 158 -31.59 0.14 3.71
N ASN A 159 -31.40 1.35 3.21
CA ASN A 159 -30.52 1.62 2.08
C ASN A 159 -29.05 1.34 2.43
N THR A 160 -28.56 1.79 3.60
CA THR A 160 -27.18 1.55 4.02
C THR A 160 -26.88 0.06 4.14
N VAL A 161 -27.80 -0.73 4.67
CA VAL A 161 -27.63 -2.19 4.80
C VAL A 161 -27.71 -2.84 3.42
N ARG A 162 -28.63 -2.39 2.54
CA ARG A 162 -28.73 -2.88 1.17
C ARG A 162 -27.43 -2.62 0.41
N ASP A 163 -26.94 -1.38 0.38
CA ASP A 163 -25.70 -0.98 -0.28
C ASP A 163 -24.50 -1.82 0.19
N TYR A 164 -24.39 -2.04 1.49
CA TYR A 164 -23.34 -2.90 2.06
C TYR A 164 -23.36 -4.33 1.52
N TYR A 165 -24.56 -4.92 1.36
CA TYR A 165 -24.64 -6.28 0.82
C TYR A 165 -24.53 -6.33 -0.70
N GLU A 166 -25.02 -5.31 -1.42
CA GLU A 166 -24.79 -5.17 -2.86
C GLU A 166 -23.31 -5.06 -3.19
N GLU A 167 -22.55 -4.26 -2.45
CA GLU A 167 -21.08 -4.21 -2.55
C GLU A 167 -20.41 -5.56 -2.28
N LYS A 168 -21.00 -6.40 -1.44
CA LYS A 168 -20.51 -7.77 -1.20
C LYS A 168 -20.97 -8.77 -2.27
N GLY A 169 -21.78 -8.33 -3.25
CA GLY A 169 -22.27 -9.10 -4.40
C GLY A 169 -23.60 -9.81 -4.19
N PHE A 170 -24.40 -9.39 -3.22
CA PHE A 170 -25.76 -9.88 -3.01
C PHE A 170 -26.77 -8.89 -3.61
N LEU A 171 -26.89 -8.89 -4.93
CA LEU A 171 -27.71 -7.90 -5.65
C LEU A 171 -29.23 -8.01 -5.36
N ASN A 172 -29.70 -9.19 -4.96
CA ASN A 172 -31.10 -9.48 -4.65
C ASN A 172 -31.32 -9.55 -3.14
N VAL A 173 -30.62 -8.73 -2.36
CA VAL A 173 -30.80 -8.66 -0.91
C VAL A 173 -32.11 -7.96 -0.58
N GLU A 174 -32.91 -8.60 0.24
CA GLU A 174 -34.10 -7.99 0.84
C GLU A 174 -33.80 -7.59 2.28
N VAL A 175 -34.09 -6.34 2.60
CA VAL A 175 -33.83 -5.76 3.92
C VAL A 175 -35.16 -5.20 4.43
N ASP A 176 -35.63 -5.70 5.55
CA ASP A 176 -36.80 -5.19 6.24
C ASP A 176 -36.39 -4.56 7.58
N VAL A 177 -36.81 -3.31 7.79
CA VAL A 177 -36.46 -2.54 8.97
C VAL A 177 -37.74 -2.11 9.69
N TYR A 178 -37.93 -2.63 10.90
CA TYR A 178 -39.08 -2.27 11.75
C TYR A 178 -38.65 -2.04 13.19
N ALA A 179 -39.50 -1.33 13.94
CA ALA A 179 -39.20 -1.04 15.34
C ALA A 179 -40.27 -1.61 16.28
N LYS A 180 -39.82 -2.01 17.47
CA LYS A 180 -40.72 -2.39 18.59
C LYS A 180 -40.40 -1.52 19.82
N PRO A 181 -41.40 -1.14 20.63
CA PRO A 181 -41.15 -0.39 21.86
C PRO A 181 -40.20 -1.10 22.79
N ASP A 182 -39.20 -0.37 23.29
CA ASP A 182 -38.31 -0.86 24.34
C ASP A 182 -38.95 -0.57 25.71
N THR A 183 -39.51 -1.59 26.34
CA THR A 183 -40.19 -1.46 27.63
C THR A 183 -39.25 -1.16 28.81
N SER A 184 -37.92 -1.31 28.59
CA SER A 184 -36.89 -1.04 29.61
C SER A 184 -36.48 0.44 29.66
N LYS A 185 -36.77 1.20 28.61
CA LYS A 185 -36.36 2.60 28.47
C LYS A 185 -37.53 3.47 28.02
N TYR A 186 -37.57 4.66 28.58
CA TYR A 186 -38.62 5.62 28.29
C TYR A 186 -38.55 6.16 26.86
N ASN A 187 -39.70 6.22 26.16
CA ASN A 187 -39.83 6.71 24.80
C ASN A 187 -38.74 6.18 23.82
N SER A 188 -38.48 4.88 23.88
CA SER A 188 -37.41 4.26 23.11
C SER A 188 -37.90 3.04 22.34
N VAL A 189 -37.24 2.74 21.26
CA VAL A 189 -37.54 1.59 20.39
C VAL A 189 -36.28 0.76 20.15
N ILE A 190 -36.45 -0.56 19.99
CA ILE A 190 -35.46 -1.47 19.47
C ILE A 190 -35.73 -1.61 17.97
N VAL A 191 -34.73 -1.32 17.14
CA VAL A 191 -34.83 -1.46 15.69
C VAL A 191 -34.37 -2.87 15.29
N PHE A 192 -35.22 -3.60 14.63
CA PHE A 192 -34.95 -4.91 14.04
C PHE A 192 -34.58 -4.71 12.60
N ILE A 193 -33.53 -5.37 12.15
CA ILE A 193 -33.05 -5.35 10.75
C ILE A 193 -32.97 -6.79 10.28
N ASP A 194 -33.97 -7.21 9.54
CA ASP A 194 -34.05 -8.56 9.00
C ASP A 194 -33.47 -8.54 7.57
N VAL A 195 -32.45 -9.38 7.35
CA VAL A 195 -31.70 -9.42 6.08
C VAL A 195 -31.82 -10.79 5.44
N GLU A 196 -32.42 -10.83 4.27
CA GLU A 196 -32.46 -11.99 3.39
C GLU A 196 -31.48 -11.77 2.23
N LYS A 197 -30.27 -12.34 2.34
CA LYS A 197 -29.14 -12.02 1.43
C LYS A 197 -29.32 -12.55 0.02
N GLY A 198 -30.07 -13.61 -0.17
CA GLY A 198 -30.12 -14.30 -1.45
C GLY A 198 -28.75 -14.90 -1.86
N PRO A 199 -28.61 -15.42 -3.08
CA PRO A 199 -27.35 -15.93 -3.61
C PRO A 199 -26.41 -14.78 -4.03
N LYS A 200 -25.09 -15.02 -3.92
CA LYS A 200 -24.11 -14.08 -4.53
C LYS A 200 -24.21 -14.13 -6.04
N VAL A 201 -24.36 -12.95 -6.64
CA VAL A 201 -24.43 -12.76 -8.08
C VAL A 201 -23.06 -12.36 -8.62
N LYS A 202 -22.66 -12.93 -9.75
CA LYS A 202 -21.38 -12.66 -10.41
C LYS A 202 -21.61 -12.22 -11.86
N ILE A 203 -20.74 -11.37 -12.37
CA ILE A 203 -20.74 -10.99 -13.77
C ILE A 203 -20.21 -12.16 -14.58
N GLU A 204 -21.03 -12.71 -15.45
CA GLU A 204 -20.66 -13.80 -16.37
C GLU A 204 -20.08 -13.26 -17.66
N GLN A 205 -20.71 -12.25 -18.25
CA GLN A 205 -20.31 -11.65 -19.51
C GLN A 205 -20.46 -10.13 -19.50
N ILE A 206 -19.57 -9.44 -20.22
CA ILE A 206 -19.67 -8.03 -20.55
C ILE A 206 -19.52 -7.93 -22.07
N THR A 207 -20.49 -7.31 -22.74
CA THR A 207 -20.52 -7.13 -24.19
C THR A 207 -20.52 -5.65 -24.54
N PHE A 208 -19.90 -5.33 -25.69
CA PHE A 208 -19.92 -4.01 -26.28
C PHE A 208 -20.56 -4.09 -27.66
N GLU A 209 -21.41 -3.13 -27.98
CA GLU A 209 -22.03 -2.98 -29.30
C GLU A 209 -21.67 -1.61 -29.88
N GLY A 210 -21.37 -1.56 -31.18
CA GLY A 210 -20.99 -0.33 -31.87
C GLY A 210 -19.49 -0.02 -31.87
N ASN A 211 -18.67 -0.83 -31.24
CA ASN A 211 -17.20 -0.70 -31.23
C ASN A 211 -16.58 -1.37 -32.46
N THR A 212 -16.44 -0.65 -33.54
CA THR A 212 -15.90 -1.16 -34.81
C THR A 212 -14.39 -1.00 -34.93
N ALA A 213 -13.83 0.04 -34.32
CA ALA A 213 -12.40 0.36 -34.43
C ALA A 213 -11.57 -0.32 -33.34
N ILE A 214 -12.17 -0.65 -32.20
CA ILE A 214 -11.45 -1.22 -31.04
C ILE A 214 -12.16 -2.49 -30.59
N SER A 215 -11.40 -3.57 -30.44
CA SER A 215 -11.94 -4.87 -30.02
C SER A 215 -12.41 -4.86 -28.57
N ASP A 216 -13.47 -5.64 -28.26
CA ASP A 216 -14.04 -5.84 -26.91
C ASP A 216 -12.94 -6.14 -25.89
N ARG A 217 -11.94 -6.93 -26.27
CA ARG A 217 -10.84 -7.32 -25.43
C ARG A 217 -10.02 -6.13 -24.92
N LEU A 218 -9.75 -5.13 -25.77
CA LEU A 218 -9.04 -3.92 -25.37
C LEU A 218 -9.90 -3.05 -24.46
N LEU A 219 -11.21 -3.00 -24.71
CA LEU A 219 -12.18 -2.29 -23.88
C LEU A 219 -12.31 -2.95 -22.50
N LEU A 220 -12.46 -4.26 -22.44
CA LEU A 220 -12.48 -5.04 -21.17
C LEU A 220 -11.21 -4.84 -20.33
N LYS A 221 -10.08 -4.59 -20.96
CA LYS A 221 -8.84 -4.29 -20.25
C LYS A 221 -8.87 -2.94 -19.54
N GLN A 222 -9.69 -2.00 -20.00
CA GLN A 222 -9.87 -0.70 -19.36
C GLN A 222 -10.83 -0.76 -18.17
N MET A 223 -11.69 -1.76 -18.11
CA MET A 223 -12.60 -2.00 -16.98
C MET A 223 -11.82 -2.65 -15.85
N LYS A 224 -11.40 -1.84 -14.86
CA LYS A 224 -10.49 -2.27 -13.80
C LYS A 224 -11.20 -2.99 -12.66
N ASP A 225 -12.39 -2.54 -12.32
CA ASP A 225 -13.16 -3.00 -11.16
C ASP A 225 -14.36 -3.87 -11.55
N THR A 226 -14.97 -3.60 -12.71
CA THR A 226 -16.06 -4.40 -13.28
C THR A 226 -15.49 -5.53 -14.13
N ARG A 227 -15.51 -6.76 -13.60
CA ARG A 227 -14.80 -7.90 -14.23
C ARG A 227 -15.68 -9.14 -14.30
N MET A 228 -15.55 -9.87 -15.41
CA MET A 228 -16.22 -11.16 -15.61
C MET A 228 -15.69 -12.23 -14.66
N ARG A 229 -16.54 -13.22 -14.35
CA ARG A 229 -16.16 -14.41 -13.58
C ARG A 229 -15.00 -15.11 -14.26
N THR A 230 -13.98 -15.44 -13.48
CA THR A 230 -12.81 -16.18 -13.97
C THR A 230 -13.22 -17.60 -14.33
N GLN A 231 -13.20 -17.94 -15.59
CA GLN A 231 -13.13 -19.34 -16.02
C GLN A 231 -11.64 -19.72 -16.00
N PHE A 232 -11.32 -20.83 -15.34
CA PHE A 232 -9.95 -21.34 -15.24
C PHE A 232 -9.56 -21.96 -16.59
N ASN A 233 -9.30 -21.12 -17.58
CA ASN A 233 -8.68 -21.52 -18.83
C ASN A 233 -7.29 -20.92 -18.88
N VAL A 234 -6.28 -21.74 -18.67
CA VAL A 234 -4.88 -21.39 -18.84
C VAL A 234 -4.62 -20.92 -20.28
N PHE A 235 -5.51 -21.31 -21.20
CA PHE A 235 -5.45 -20.98 -22.62
C PHE A 235 -6.83 -20.48 -23.06
N TYR A 236 -6.93 -19.22 -23.43
CA TYR A 236 -8.12 -18.67 -24.06
C TYR A 236 -8.15 -19.14 -25.52
N SER A 237 -9.01 -20.05 -25.86
CA SER A 237 -9.28 -20.42 -27.25
C SER A 237 -10.23 -19.41 -27.88
N ASN A 238 -9.91 -18.90 -29.05
CA ASN A 238 -10.82 -18.17 -29.88
C ASN A 238 -12.06 -19.06 -30.15
N PRO A 239 -13.32 -18.55 -30.08
CA PRO A 239 -14.51 -19.35 -30.36
C PRO A 239 -14.48 -20.03 -31.74
N GLU A 240 -13.73 -19.47 -32.68
CA GLU A 240 -13.56 -20.01 -34.05
C GLU A 240 -12.53 -21.15 -34.17
N ASP A 241 -11.68 -21.36 -33.12
CA ASP A 241 -10.65 -22.40 -33.17
C ASP A 241 -10.44 -23.02 -31.77
N PRO A 242 -11.33 -23.89 -31.29
CA PRO A 242 -11.26 -24.47 -29.97
C PRO A 242 -10.09 -25.46 -29.88
N ILE A 243 -9.09 -25.14 -29.01
CA ILE A 243 -8.04 -26.08 -28.62
C ILE A 243 -8.70 -27.29 -27.96
N THR A 244 -8.66 -28.43 -28.62
CA THR A 244 -9.27 -29.65 -28.13
C THR A 244 -8.32 -30.39 -27.16
N LYS A 245 -8.87 -31.27 -26.27
CA LYS A 245 -8.08 -32.12 -25.37
C LYS A 245 -6.99 -32.95 -26.11
N LYS A 246 -7.09 -33.12 -27.42
CA LYS A 246 -6.11 -33.82 -28.27
C LYS A 246 -4.81 -33.02 -28.47
N ASP A 247 -4.84 -31.69 -28.32
CA ASP A 247 -3.69 -30.84 -28.53
C ASP A 247 -2.75 -30.79 -27.33
N PHE A 248 -3.15 -31.38 -26.20
CA PHE A 248 -2.32 -31.51 -24.99
C PHE A 248 -1.54 -32.85 -24.93
N GLY A 249 -1.46 -33.59 -26.01
CA GLY A 249 -0.58 -34.75 -26.09
C GLY A 249 0.90 -34.37 -26.27
N PRO A 250 1.86 -35.26 -25.98
CA PRO A 250 3.29 -34.98 -26.06
C PRO A 250 3.75 -34.39 -27.39
N LYS A 251 3.09 -34.77 -28.52
CA LYS A 251 3.36 -34.25 -29.85
C LYS A 251 2.79 -32.86 -30.12
N GLY A 252 1.65 -32.51 -29.53
CA GLY A 252 1.06 -31.18 -29.65
C GLY A 252 1.87 -30.12 -28.90
N ILE A 253 2.37 -30.44 -27.71
CA ILE A 253 3.25 -29.55 -26.91
C ILE A 253 4.58 -29.29 -27.66
N VAL A 254 5.14 -30.30 -28.34
CA VAL A 254 6.35 -30.13 -29.13
C VAL A 254 6.10 -29.24 -30.35
N ASN A 255 4.94 -29.33 -31.01
CA ASN A 255 4.56 -28.46 -32.12
C ASN A 255 4.30 -27.01 -31.66
N ILE A 256 3.74 -26.80 -30.47
CA ILE A 256 3.60 -25.47 -29.84
C ILE A 256 4.98 -24.88 -29.50
N LEU A 257 5.90 -25.69 -28.97
CA LEU A 257 7.27 -25.24 -28.63
C LEU A 257 8.15 -24.99 -29.86
N SER A 258 7.96 -25.72 -30.98
CA SER A 258 8.73 -25.51 -32.20
C SER A 258 8.28 -24.32 -33.07
N SER A 259 7.08 -23.79 -32.83
CA SER A 259 6.55 -22.58 -33.47
C SER A 259 6.84 -21.28 -32.69
N ILE A 260 7.64 -21.35 -31.63
CA ILE A 260 7.96 -20.24 -30.77
C ILE A 260 8.95 -19.28 -31.45
N SER A 261 8.43 -18.24 -32.10
CA SER A 261 9.18 -17.03 -32.42
C SER A 261 9.07 -16.05 -31.24
N TYR A 262 10.10 -15.23 -31.01
CA TYR A 262 10.11 -14.19 -29.93
C TYR A 262 8.86 -13.30 -29.96
N ALA A 263 8.38 -12.94 -31.16
CA ALA A 263 7.15 -12.18 -31.34
C ALA A 263 5.91 -12.95 -30.87
N ASN A 264 5.82 -14.25 -31.18
CA ASN A 264 4.70 -15.11 -30.80
C ASN A 264 4.69 -15.43 -29.29
N VAL A 265 5.85 -15.47 -28.63
CA VAL A 265 5.95 -15.64 -27.16
C VAL A 265 5.51 -14.36 -26.47
N LEU A 266 5.95 -13.20 -26.96
CA LEU A 266 5.52 -11.91 -26.42
C LEU A 266 4.02 -11.72 -26.59
N ASP A 267 3.45 -12.03 -27.74
CA ASP A 267 2.01 -12.01 -28.03
C ASP A 267 1.24 -13.02 -27.15
N PHE A 268 1.76 -14.23 -27.00
CA PHE A 268 1.15 -15.25 -26.15
C PHE A 268 1.17 -14.86 -24.68
N VAL A 269 2.29 -14.38 -24.15
CA VAL A 269 2.45 -14.01 -22.76
C VAL A 269 1.73 -12.68 -22.43
N THR A 270 1.78 -11.70 -23.32
CA THR A 270 1.11 -10.42 -23.13
C THR A 270 -0.37 -10.48 -23.47
N GLU A 271 -0.75 -11.32 -24.43
CA GLU A 271 -2.09 -11.35 -24.95
C GLU A 271 -2.94 -12.54 -24.52
N ARG A 272 -2.40 -13.73 -24.33
CA ARG A 272 -3.17 -14.96 -24.07
C ARG A 272 -3.04 -15.55 -22.68
N ALA A 273 -1.93 -15.35 -21.97
CA ALA A 273 -1.74 -15.86 -20.61
C ALA A 273 -2.34 -14.89 -19.55
N GLN A 274 -3.63 -14.99 -19.30
CA GLN A 274 -4.28 -14.26 -18.20
C GLN A 274 -4.51 -15.19 -17.01
N VAL A 275 -3.57 -15.22 -16.06
CA VAL A 275 -3.77 -15.85 -14.76
C VAL A 275 -4.54 -14.89 -13.86
N ARG A 276 -5.85 -15.13 -13.67
CA ARG A 276 -6.75 -14.28 -12.86
C ARG A 276 -7.24 -15.06 -11.65
N ILE A 277 -6.39 -15.24 -10.65
CA ILE A 277 -6.69 -16.13 -9.50
C ILE A 277 -7.50 -15.43 -8.40
N PHE A 278 -7.48 -14.08 -8.30
CA PHE A 278 -8.08 -13.35 -7.18
C PHE A 278 -9.00 -12.18 -7.59
N ASN A 279 -9.65 -12.24 -8.74
CA ASN A 279 -10.51 -11.14 -9.16
C ASN A 279 -11.94 -11.29 -8.60
N SER A 280 -12.43 -10.25 -7.95
CA SER A 280 -13.84 -10.13 -7.60
C SER A 280 -14.66 -9.87 -8.87
N SER A 281 -15.57 -10.79 -9.21
CA SER A 281 -16.53 -10.62 -10.33
C SER A 281 -17.88 -10.12 -9.84
N LYS A 282 -17.92 -9.32 -8.80
CA LYS A 282 -19.11 -8.69 -8.24
C LYS A 282 -19.50 -7.50 -9.08
N TYR A 283 -20.76 -7.25 -9.24
CA TYR A 283 -21.28 -6.04 -9.84
C TYR A 283 -21.43 -4.95 -8.79
N ASP A 284 -20.98 -3.77 -9.14
CA ASP A 284 -21.10 -2.54 -8.37
C ASP A 284 -21.38 -1.43 -9.39
N ALA A 285 -22.55 -0.81 -9.28
CA ALA A 285 -23.04 0.14 -10.28
C ALA A 285 -22.16 1.40 -10.38
N ASP A 286 -21.61 1.87 -9.28
CA ASP A 286 -20.75 3.07 -9.29
C ASP A 286 -19.38 2.76 -9.87
N LYS A 287 -18.78 1.61 -9.54
CA LYS A 287 -17.55 1.15 -10.19
C LYS A 287 -17.74 0.90 -11.69
N ALA A 288 -18.90 0.36 -12.09
CA ALA A 288 -19.22 0.17 -13.49
C ALA A 288 -19.30 1.50 -14.27
N LYS A 289 -19.82 2.57 -13.66
CA LYS A 289 -19.80 3.93 -14.25
C LYS A 289 -18.37 4.47 -14.40
N VAL A 290 -17.53 4.28 -13.37
CA VAL A 290 -16.12 4.69 -13.41
C VAL A 290 -15.37 3.93 -14.51
N ASP A 291 -15.61 2.63 -14.63
CA ASP A 291 -15.01 1.81 -15.67
C ASP A 291 -15.49 2.18 -17.08
N ALA A 292 -16.78 2.49 -17.25
CA ALA A 292 -17.28 3.04 -18.50
C ALA A 292 -16.55 4.35 -18.87
N GLN A 293 -16.32 5.24 -17.91
CA GLN A 293 -15.54 6.45 -18.13
C GLN A 293 -14.05 6.16 -18.46
N ASN A 294 -13.46 5.11 -17.92
CA ASN A 294 -12.13 4.66 -18.30
C ASN A 294 -12.09 4.21 -19.78
N VAL A 295 -13.13 3.54 -20.26
CA VAL A 295 -13.26 3.17 -21.66
C VAL A 295 -13.36 4.40 -22.56
N VAL A 296 -14.18 5.41 -22.21
CA VAL A 296 -14.25 6.68 -22.95
C VAL A 296 -12.88 7.37 -22.96
N THR A 297 -12.19 7.42 -21.82
CA THR A 297 -10.85 8.01 -21.72
C THR A 297 -9.84 7.29 -22.61
N PHE A 298 -9.96 5.96 -22.72
CA PHE A 298 -9.14 5.17 -23.63
C PHE A 298 -9.41 5.49 -25.10
N TYR A 299 -10.68 5.61 -25.53
CA TYR A 299 -11.03 6.07 -26.86
C TYR A 299 -10.45 7.46 -27.17
N LYS A 300 -10.60 8.40 -26.23
CA LYS A 300 -10.02 9.76 -26.36
C LYS A 300 -8.49 9.76 -26.45
N SER A 301 -7.83 8.77 -25.85
CA SER A 301 -6.38 8.60 -25.98
C SER A 301 -5.93 8.09 -27.37
N LEU A 302 -6.86 7.53 -28.15
CA LEU A 302 -6.64 7.00 -29.49
C LEU A 302 -7.14 7.93 -30.61
N GLY A 303 -7.65 9.11 -30.24
CA GLY A 303 -8.11 10.13 -31.17
C GLY A 303 -9.62 10.24 -31.33
N TYR A 304 -10.39 9.40 -30.70
CA TYR A 304 -11.87 9.43 -30.78
C TYR A 304 -12.41 10.42 -29.75
N ARG A 305 -12.39 11.71 -30.09
CA ARG A 305 -12.76 12.82 -29.21
C ARG A 305 -14.19 12.73 -28.68
N ASP A 306 -15.10 12.40 -29.57
CA ASP A 306 -16.54 12.39 -29.34
C ASP A 306 -17.07 11.01 -28.92
N ALA A 307 -16.17 10.12 -28.52
CA ALA A 307 -16.54 8.77 -28.07
C ALA A 307 -17.40 8.83 -26.80
N GLU A 308 -18.51 8.13 -26.84
CA GLU A 308 -19.44 7.97 -25.73
C GLU A 308 -19.73 6.50 -25.48
N ILE A 309 -19.94 6.15 -24.23
CA ILE A 309 -20.36 4.82 -23.80
C ILE A 309 -21.59 4.92 -22.92
N LYS A 310 -22.57 4.07 -23.16
CA LYS A 310 -23.81 4.01 -22.42
C LYS A 310 -24.03 2.60 -21.90
N LEU A 311 -24.38 2.49 -20.63
CA LEU A 311 -24.88 1.23 -20.11
C LEU A 311 -26.26 1.00 -20.74
N ASP A 312 -26.38 -0.05 -21.55
CA ASP A 312 -27.63 -0.41 -22.23
C ASP A 312 -28.51 -1.24 -21.28
N SER A 313 -27.98 -2.33 -20.77
CA SER A 313 -28.74 -3.21 -19.88
C SER A 313 -27.85 -4.05 -18.96
N VAL A 314 -28.42 -4.37 -17.80
CA VAL A 314 -27.90 -5.39 -16.89
C VAL A 314 -29.03 -6.41 -16.75
N TYR A 315 -28.80 -7.65 -17.18
CA TYR A 315 -29.83 -8.68 -17.18
C TYR A 315 -29.36 -9.98 -16.54
N ASP A 316 -30.30 -10.68 -15.90
CA ASP A 316 -30.04 -11.95 -15.25
C ASP A 316 -29.87 -13.06 -16.29
N VAL A 317 -28.75 -13.76 -16.22
CA VAL A 317 -28.52 -15.01 -16.97
C VAL A 317 -29.00 -16.18 -16.12
N SER A 318 -28.82 -16.09 -14.81
CA SER A 318 -29.31 -17.06 -13.83
C SER A 318 -29.42 -16.39 -12.45
N SER A 319 -30.01 -17.09 -11.46
CA SER A 319 -30.10 -16.59 -10.09
C SER A 319 -28.72 -16.22 -9.45
N ARG A 320 -27.60 -16.56 -10.09
CA ARG A 320 -26.22 -16.32 -9.59
C ARG A 320 -25.31 -15.62 -10.60
N ALA A 321 -25.83 -15.22 -11.75
CA ALA A 321 -25.06 -14.66 -12.84
C ALA A 321 -25.85 -13.58 -13.60
N ILE A 322 -25.16 -12.46 -13.87
CA ILE A 322 -25.66 -11.37 -14.70
C ILE A 322 -24.74 -11.16 -15.90
N SER A 323 -25.31 -10.60 -16.97
CA SER A 323 -24.57 -10.05 -18.10
C SER A 323 -24.83 -8.55 -18.22
N ILE A 324 -23.80 -7.83 -18.67
CA ILE A 324 -23.80 -6.38 -18.81
C ILE A 324 -23.57 -6.07 -20.29
N ALA A 325 -24.45 -5.27 -20.89
CA ALA A 325 -24.31 -4.77 -22.25
C ALA A 325 -24.04 -3.27 -22.24
N TYR A 326 -23.05 -2.84 -23.03
CA TYR A 326 -22.73 -1.43 -23.27
C TYR A 326 -22.88 -1.11 -24.74
N THR A 327 -23.47 0.04 -25.06
CA THR A 327 -23.46 0.61 -26.40
C THR A 327 -22.37 1.67 -26.48
N VAL A 328 -21.51 1.56 -27.50
CA VAL A 328 -20.40 2.48 -27.76
C VAL A 328 -20.70 3.27 -29.04
N ALA A 329 -20.62 4.59 -28.94
CA ALA A 329 -20.58 5.47 -30.09
C ALA A 329 -19.16 6.01 -30.24
N GLU A 330 -18.39 5.48 -31.20
CA GLU A 330 -16.96 5.81 -31.31
C GLU A 330 -16.71 7.24 -31.80
N GLY A 331 -17.56 7.75 -32.67
CA GLY A 331 -17.37 9.04 -33.36
C GLY A 331 -16.23 8.99 -34.40
N ASN A 332 -15.78 10.15 -34.82
CA ASN A 332 -14.69 10.29 -35.78
C ASN A 332 -13.33 10.33 -35.05
N LYS A 333 -12.28 9.93 -35.78
CA LYS A 333 -10.91 10.05 -35.30
C LYS A 333 -10.34 11.41 -35.72
N TYR A 334 -9.82 12.15 -34.73
CA TYR A 334 -9.31 13.51 -34.90
C TYR A 334 -7.79 13.59 -34.84
N TYR A 335 -7.24 14.63 -35.51
CA TYR A 335 -5.81 14.95 -35.55
C TYR A 335 -5.58 16.40 -35.16
N PHE A 336 -4.45 16.71 -34.53
CA PHE A 336 -4.03 18.09 -34.29
C PHE A 336 -3.64 18.73 -35.62
N ARG A 337 -4.27 19.88 -35.96
CA ARG A 337 -3.93 20.67 -37.13
C ARG A 337 -3.02 21.82 -36.75
N ASP A 338 -3.49 22.72 -35.92
CA ASP A 338 -2.74 23.90 -35.49
C ASP A 338 -2.71 24.01 -33.97
N ILE A 339 -1.54 24.38 -33.39
CA ILE A 339 -1.37 24.58 -31.97
C ILE A 339 -0.76 25.96 -31.74
N ASN A 340 -1.58 26.85 -31.18
CA ASN A 340 -1.22 28.25 -30.95
C ASN A 340 -1.10 28.56 -29.47
N TRP A 341 -0.09 29.32 -29.10
CA TRP A 341 0.15 29.75 -27.71
C TRP A 341 -0.24 31.22 -27.52
N LYS A 342 -0.88 31.51 -26.40
CA LYS A 342 -1.27 32.89 -26.05
C LYS A 342 -0.99 33.16 -24.58
N GLY A 343 -0.27 34.28 -24.33
CA GLY A 343 0.05 34.75 -22.98
C GLY A 343 1.38 34.22 -22.40
N ASN A 344 2.17 33.49 -23.17
CA ASN A 344 3.51 33.02 -22.77
C ASN A 344 4.56 34.12 -22.95
N THR A 345 4.82 34.90 -21.91
CA THR A 345 5.82 35.97 -21.94
C THR A 345 7.20 35.55 -21.41
N LYS A 346 7.23 34.62 -20.49
CA LYS A 346 8.44 34.10 -19.83
C LYS A 346 9.21 33.10 -20.70
N TYR A 347 8.52 32.17 -21.29
CA TYR A 347 9.12 31.11 -22.10
C TYR A 347 8.68 31.21 -23.56
N THR A 348 9.64 30.96 -24.46
CA THR A 348 9.39 31.02 -25.91
C THR A 348 8.47 29.87 -26.34
N THR A 349 7.67 30.11 -27.37
CA THR A 349 6.82 29.12 -28.02
C THR A 349 7.60 27.84 -28.37
N SER A 350 8.76 27.98 -28.97
CA SER A 350 9.62 26.84 -29.33
C SER A 350 10.02 25.95 -28.12
N LYS A 351 10.23 26.56 -26.95
CA LYS A 351 10.52 25.84 -25.71
C LYS A 351 9.29 25.06 -25.22
N LEU A 352 8.14 25.72 -25.25
CA LEU A 352 6.86 25.09 -24.85
C LEU A 352 6.46 23.97 -25.78
N ASP A 353 6.64 24.14 -27.12
CA ASP A 353 6.43 23.08 -28.11
C ASP A 353 7.33 21.88 -27.87
N SER A 354 8.58 22.10 -27.52
CA SER A 354 9.53 21.04 -27.17
C SER A 354 9.08 20.25 -25.93
N ILE A 355 8.49 20.92 -24.94
CA ILE A 355 7.96 20.28 -23.74
C ILE A 355 6.65 19.56 -24.08
N LEU A 356 5.74 20.20 -24.80
CA LEU A 356 4.45 19.64 -25.21
C LEU A 356 4.64 18.36 -26.02
N SER A 357 5.62 18.36 -26.93
CA SER A 357 5.99 17.20 -27.79
C SER A 357 4.81 16.68 -28.63
N ILE A 358 3.92 17.56 -29.07
CA ILE A 358 2.80 17.29 -29.98
C ILE A 358 3.02 18.13 -31.24
N LYS A 359 2.82 17.53 -32.41
CA LYS A 359 3.00 18.18 -33.72
C LYS A 359 1.71 18.19 -34.52
N SER A 360 1.63 19.13 -35.49
CA SER A 360 0.60 19.09 -36.52
C SER A 360 0.62 17.74 -37.24
N GLY A 361 -0.57 17.13 -37.42
CA GLY A 361 -0.75 15.80 -37.99
C GLY A 361 -0.71 14.64 -37.00
N ASP A 362 -0.32 14.88 -35.72
CA ASP A 362 -0.40 13.85 -34.70
C ASP A 362 -1.86 13.53 -34.36
N ILE A 363 -2.12 12.29 -33.96
CA ILE A 363 -3.44 11.86 -33.49
C ILE A 363 -3.82 12.68 -32.25
N TYR A 364 -5.06 13.20 -32.24
CA TYR A 364 -5.60 13.91 -31.10
C TYR A 364 -5.68 12.97 -29.88
N ASN A 365 -4.82 13.19 -28.91
CA ASN A 365 -4.79 12.41 -27.68
C ASN A 365 -4.97 13.35 -26.48
N GLN A 366 -6.22 13.45 -26.00
CA GLN A 366 -6.59 14.34 -24.89
C GLN A 366 -5.85 13.95 -23.59
N THR A 367 -5.67 12.68 -23.34
CA THR A 367 -4.96 12.20 -22.15
C THR A 367 -3.48 12.63 -22.19
N TYR A 368 -2.82 12.43 -23.32
CA TYR A 368 -1.42 12.84 -23.51
C TYR A 368 -1.27 14.37 -23.44
N LEU A 369 -2.17 15.11 -24.08
CA LEU A 369 -2.21 16.57 -24.00
C LEU A 369 -2.28 17.05 -22.56
N ASN A 370 -3.24 16.53 -21.77
CA ASN A 370 -3.40 16.89 -20.36
C ASN A 370 -2.17 16.53 -19.52
N GLN A 371 -1.57 15.36 -19.77
CA GLN A 371 -0.32 14.97 -19.09
C GLN A 371 0.81 15.93 -19.38
N ARG A 372 1.02 16.34 -20.63
CA ARG A 372 2.10 17.25 -21.02
C ARG A 372 1.86 18.68 -20.53
N ILE A 373 0.61 19.07 -20.34
CA ILE A 373 0.24 20.37 -19.78
C ILE A 373 0.40 20.43 -18.27
N SER A 374 -0.16 19.43 -17.52
CA SER A 374 -0.39 19.63 -16.09
C SER A 374 0.14 18.52 -15.18
N PHE A 375 0.34 17.30 -15.65
CA PHE A 375 0.62 16.18 -14.76
C PHE A 375 1.28 14.99 -15.45
N ASP A 376 2.59 15.09 -15.70
CA ASP A 376 3.39 13.96 -16.16
C ASP A 376 4.27 13.44 -15.00
N LEU A 377 4.08 12.17 -14.62
CA LEU A 377 4.85 11.53 -13.55
C LEU A 377 6.31 11.24 -13.95
N ASN A 378 6.59 11.13 -15.26
CA ASN A 378 7.85 10.63 -15.78
C ASN A 378 8.71 11.71 -16.46
N LYS A 379 8.10 12.80 -16.89
CA LYS A 379 8.78 13.88 -17.61
C LYS A 379 8.29 15.23 -17.12
N PRO A 380 9.11 16.29 -17.19
CA PRO A 380 8.66 17.64 -16.87
C PRO A 380 7.48 18.06 -17.77
N ASP A 381 6.38 18.44 -17.19
CA ASP A 381 5.22 19.04 -17.85
C ASP A 381 5.31 20.58 -17.82
N ILE A 382 4.47 21.25 -18.59
CA ILE A 382 4.51 22.72 -18.72
C ILE A 382 4.20 23.40 -17.39
N THR A 383 3.18 22.94 -16.67
CA THR A 383 2.82 23.50 -15.36
C THR A 383 3.94 23.34 -14.35
N SER A 384 4.58 22.16 -14.30
CA SER A 384 5.73 21.92 -13.45
C SER A 384 6.90 22.85 -13.80
N TYR A 385 7.14 23.08 -15.10
CA TYR A 385 8.24 23.92 -15.54
C TYR A 385 8.09 25.38 -15.09
N TYR A 386 6.86 25.93 -15.12
CA TYR A 386 6.57 27.26 -14.57
C TYR A 386 6.58 27.27 -13.03
N MET A 387 5.94 26.28 -12.39
CA MET A 387 5.86 26.20 -10.94
C MET A 387 7.22 25.97 -10.27
N ASP A 388 8.17 25.33 -10.97
CA ASP A 388 9.52 25.14 -10.46
C ASP A 388 10.36 26.42 -10.49
N ASP A 389 9.98 27.41 -11.30
CA ASP A 389 10.57 28.77 -11.28
C ASP A 389 9.73 29.77 -10.45
N GLY A 390 8.82 29.31 -9.62
CA GLY A 390 8.07 30.13 -8.66
C GLY A 390 6.70 30.62 -9.11
N TYR A 391 6.26 30.34 -10.32
CA TYR A 391 4.97 30.80 -10.84
C TYR A 391 3.80 29.99 -10.26
N LEU A 392 3.54 30.14 -8.98
CA LEU A 392 2.45 29.43 -8.26
C LEU A 392 1.07 29.75 -8.82
N PHE A 393 0.87 30.98 -9.27
CA PHE A 393 -0.42 31.47 -9.81
C PHE A 393 -0.62 31.14 -11.28
N PHE A 394 0.30 30.36 -11.86
CA PHE A 394 0.24 29.92 -13.25
C PHE A 394 -1.04 29.15 -13.55
N ARG A 395 -1.68 29.53 -14.66
CA ARG A 395 -2.83 28.82 -15.20
C ARG A 395 -2.62 28.57 -16.69
N ILE A 396 -2.99 27.39 -17.14
CA ILE A 396 -2.93 26.99 -18.52
C ILE A 396 -4.24 26.28 -18.89
N THR A 397 -4.83 26.70 -19.99
CA THR A 397 -6.10 26.15 -20.46
C THR A 397 -6.01 25.91 -21.96
N PRO A 398 -6.04 24.63 -22.40
CA PRO A 398 -6.19 24.33 -23.81
C PRO A 398 -7.64 24.59 -24.25
N VAL A 399 -7.82 25.33 -25.31
CA VAL A 399 -9.13 25.67 -25.89
C VAL A 399 -9.14 25.22 -27.34
N GLU A 400 -10.10 24.37 -27.69
CA GLU A 400 -10.37 23.99 -29.06
C GLU A 400 -11.10 25.15 -29.74
N ILE A 401 -10.43 25.82 -30.67
CA ILE A 401 -11.00 26.97 -31.39
C ILE A 401 -11.71 26.58 -32.68
N TRP A 402 -11.36 25.42 -33.20
CA TRP A 402 -11.97 24.88 -34.39
C TRP A 402 -11.91 23.35 -34.38
N ALA A 403 -12.99 22.68 -34.71
CA ALA A 403 -13.05 21.22 -34.81
C ALA A 403 -14.08 20.86 -35.90
N GLN A 404 -13.61 20.49 -37.11
CA GLN A 404 -14.43 20.04 -38.23
C GLN A 404 -13.70 18.94 -38.99
N ASP A 405 -14.47 18.10 -39.65
CA ASP A 405 -14.03 16.91 -40.39
C ASP A 405 -13.25 15.95 -39.50
N ASP A 406 -11.94 15.94 -39.55
CA ASP A 406 -11.04 15.11 -38.76
C ASP A 406 -9.93 15.90 -38.02
N SER A 407 -10.06 17.24 -38.01
CA SER A 407 -8.95 18.12 -37.58
C SER A 407 -9.38 19.04 -36.44
N ILE A 408 -8.45 19.35 -35.54
CA ILE A 408 -8.64 20.23 -34.39
C ILE A 408 -7.55 21.29 -34.34
N ASP A 409 -7.95 22.56 -34.23
CA ASP A 409 -7.06 23.66 -33.87
C ASP A 409 -7.15 23.96 -32.40
N LEU A 410 -6.00 24.06 -31.78
CA LEU A 410 -5.86 24.25 -30.34
C LEU A 410 -5.22 25.61 -30.04
N GLU A 411 -5.85 26.41 -29.20
CA GLU A 411 -5.25 27.60 -28.59
C GLU A 411 -4.94 27.34 -27.12
N ILE A 412 -3.66 27.27 -26.78
CA ILE A 412 -3.23 27.08 -25.38
C ILE A 412 -3.06 28.45 -24.73
N ARG A 413 -4.00 28.78 -23.84
CA ARG A 413 -4.03 30.05 -23.12
C ARG A 413 -3.26 29.95 -21.82
N ILE A 414 -2.29 30.82 -21.63
CA ILE A 414 -1.45 30.88 -20.44
C ILE A 414 -1.71 32.20 -19.71
N THR A 415 -1.84 32.10 -18.40
CA THR A 415 -1.77 33.23 -17.47
C THR A 415 -0.64 32.93 -16.49
N GLU A 416 0.48 33.65 -16.65
CA GLU A 416 1.70 33.32 -15.89
C GLU A 416 1.59 33.73 -14.42
N GLY A 417 1.04 34.91 -14.14
CA GLY A 417 0.98 35.46 -12.77
C GLY A 417 2.35 35.91 -12.24
N PRO A 418 2.41 36.41 -11.01
CA PRO A 418 3.68 36.75 -10.35
C PRO A 418 4.38 35.50 -9.81
N GLN A 419 5.71 35.58 -9.61
CA GLN A 419 6.48 34.57 -8.88
C GLN A 419 6.15 34.67 -7.38
N ALA A 420 5.95 33.54 -6.72
CA ALA A 420 5.72 33.45 -5.28
C ALA A 420 7.00 33.07 -4.53
N ILE A 421 7.21 33.72 -3.37
CA ILE A 421 8.29 33.39 -2.41
C ILE A 421 7.67 32.70 -1.21
N ILE A 422 8.30 31.65 -0.72
CA ILE A 422 7.86 30.93 0.48
C ILE A 422 8.08 31.85 1.68
N ASP A 423 7.00 32.17 2.42
CA ASP A 423 7.07 32.99 3.64
C ASP A 423 7.26 32.08 4.86
N GLN A 424 6.28 31.25 5.16
CA GLN A 424 6.30 30.36 6.32
C GLN A 424 6.04 28.91 5.93
N ILE A 425 6.53 27.98 6.79
CA ILE A 425 6.27 26.55 6.66
C ILE A 425 5.68 26.05 7.98
N PHE A 426 4.45 25.53 7.90
CA PHE A 426 3.73 24.96 9.00
C PHE A 426 3.76 23.44 8.93
N ILE A 427 3.88 22.79 10.08
CA ILE A 427 3.78 21.34 10.23
C ILE A 427 2.69 21.06 11.25
N ARG A 428 1.72 20.21 10.91
CA ARG A 428 0.58 19.87 11.74
C ARG A 428 0.35 18.36 11.83
N GLY A 429 -0.17 17.88 12.98
CA GLY A 429 -0.54 16.50 13.18
C GLY A 429 0.57 15.61 13.77
N ASN A 430 1.75 16.17 13.99
CA ASN A 430 2.86 15.49 14.67
C ASN A 430 2.69 15.58 16.19
N THR A 431 2.04 14.58 16.81
CA THR A 431 1.72 14.58 18.26
C THR A 431 2.83 13.94 19.09
N LYS A 432 3.49 12.91 18.58
CA LYS A 432 4.61 12.20 19.23
C LYS A 432 5.96 12.58 18.63
N THR A 433 6.00 12.77 17.32
CA THR A 433 7.23 13.09 16.59
C THR A 433 7.55 14.57 16.71
N SER A 434 8.75 14.90 17.14
CA SER A 434 9.21 16.27 17.25
C SER A 434 9.26 16.94 15.87
N GLU A 435 8.87 18.20 15.81
CA GLU A 435 8.81 18.99 14.57
C GLU A 435 10.14 19.01 13.81
N HIS A 436 11.27 19.05 14.52
CA HIS A 436 12.59 19.09 13.92
C HIS A 436 12.89 17.85 13.06
N VAL A 437 12.28 16.67 13.38
CA VAL A 437 12.45 15.43 12.61
C VAL A 437 11.83 15.57 11.23
N ILE A 438 10.69 16.24 11.12
CA ILE A 438 10.03 16.50 9.83
C ILE A 438 10.75 17.64 9.11
N ARG A 439 11.00 18.76 9.82
CA ARG A 439 11.55 19.97 9.25
C ARG A 439 12.93 19.76 8.61
N ARG A 440 13.77 18.89 9.18
CA ARG A 440 15.10 18.58 8.62
C ARG A 440 15.06 17.81 7.29
N GLU A 441 13.93 17.14 6.98
CA GLU A 441 13.75 16.42 5.70
C GLU A 441 13.20 17.32 4.59
N LEU A 442 12.68 18.51 4.94
CA LEU A 442 12.13 19.42 3.95
C LEU A 442 13.22 19.94 3.01
N ARG A 443 12.87 20.08 1.74
CA ARG A 443 13.69 20.66 0.69
C ARG A 443 13.28 22.11 0.36
N THR A 444 12.20 22.57 0.97
CA THR A 444 11.67 23.94 0.85
C THR A 444 12.03 24.74 2.10
N TYR A 445 12.44 25.97 1.94
CA TYR A 445 12.83 26.85 3.05
C TYR A 445 12.22 28.24 2.88
N PRO A 446 11.86 28.93 3.97
CA PRO A 446 11.43 30.32 3.93
C PRO A 446 12.43 31.23 3.19
N GLY A 447 11.92 32.17 2.42
CA GLY A 447 12.73 33.08 1.61
C GLY A 447 13.14 32.55 0.22
N GLN A 448 12.89 31.26 -0.07
CA GLN A 448 13.13 30.69 -1.40
C GLN A 448 11.92 30.89 -2.32
N LYS A 449 12.16 30.91 -3.63
CA LYS A 449 11.09 30.85 -4.62
C LYS A 449 10.32 29.52 -4.43
N PHE A 450 9.02 29.59 -4.62
CA PHE A 450 8.20 28.37 -4.67
C PHE A 450 8.72 27.42 -5.76
N ASN A 451 8.81 26.15 -5.45
CA ASN A 451 9.23 25.13 -6.40
C ASN A 451 8.42 23.84 -6.14
N ARG A 452 7.58 23.47 -7.11
CA ARG A 452 6.69 22.32 -7.01
C ARG A 452 7.44 20.99 -6.83
N SER A 453 8.52 20.81 -7.58
CA SER A 453 9.33 19.59 -7.51
C SER A 453 9.97 19.43 -6.12
N LEU A 454 10.43 20.52 -5.50
CA LEU A 454 10.97 20.49 -4.13
C LEU A 454 9.89 20.22 -3.09
N VAL A 455 8.67 20.72 -3.27
CA VAL A 455 7.52 20.43 -2.41
C VAL A 455 7.17 18.93 -2.47
N ILE A 456 7.02 18.38 -3.67
CA ILE A 456 6.76 16.94 -3.88
C ILE A 456 7.88 16.09 -3.30
N ARG A 457 9.13 16.54 -3.48
CA ARG A 457 10.28 15.84 -2.89
C ARG A 457 10.26 15.88 -1.36
N SER A 458 9.93 17.01 -0.76
CA SER A 458 9.76 17.12 0.70
C SER A 458 8.68 16.14 1.21
N GLN A 459 7.55 16.04 0.51
CA GLN A 459 6.51 15.07 0.85
C GLN A 459 7.02 13.63 0.78
N ARG A 460 7.78 13.26 -0.24
CA ARG A 460 8.39 11.93 -0.38
C ARG A 460 9.40 11.63 0.73
N GLU A 461 10.22 12.62 1.11
CA GLU A 461 11.16 12.44 2.23
C GLU A 461 10.43 12.25 3.57
N ILE A 462 9.31 12.95 3.79
CA ILE A 462 8.45 12.71 4.97
C ILE A 462 7.86 11.29 4.95
N ILE A 463 7.37 10.82 3.79
CA ILE A 463 6.87 9.45 3.62
C ILE A 463 7.97 8.42 3.93
N ALA A 464 9.20 8.69 3.46
CA ALA A 464 10.35 7.81 3.65
C ALA A 464 10.77 7.64 5.11
N LEU A 465 10.41 8.57 6.01
CA LEU A 465 10.60 8.39 7.45
C LEU A 465 9.87 7.17 8.00
N GLY A 466 8.77 6.73 7.36
CA GLY A 466 7.99 5.57 7.78
C GLY A 466 7.15 5.78 9.05
N LEU A 467 7.15 7.01 9.61
CA LEU A 467 6.45 7.38 10.85
C LEU A 467 5.01 7.84 10.62
N PHE A 468 4.67 8.18 9.38
CA PHE A 468 3.40 8.79 8.99
C PHE A 468 2.66 7.95 7.97
N ASP A 469 1.33 8.08 7.94
CA ASP A 469 0.47 7.45 6.95
C ASP A 469 0.64 8.17 5.60
N ALA A 470 1.19 7.48 4.61
CA ALA A 470 1.51 8.04 3.30
C ALA A 470 0.28 8.56 2.53
N GLU A 471 -0.90 7.97 2.77
CA GLU A 471 -2.15 8.36 2.10
C GLU A 471 -2.78 9.61 2.71
N GLN A 472 -2.46 9.90 3.98
CA GLN A 472 -2.99 11.03 4.73
C GLN A 472 -2.02 12.21 4.85
N ILE A 473 -0.84 12.14 4.21
CA ILE A 473 0.07 13.29 4.13
C ILE A 473 -0.46 14.27 3.10
N ALA A 474 -0.91 15.43 3.55
CA ALA A 474 -1.34 16.52 2.69
C ALA A 474 -0.30 17.66 2.70
N VAL A 475 -0.13 18.29 1.54
CA VAL A 475 0.66 19.51 1.41
C VAL A 475 -0.23 20.58 0.79
N ASN A 476 -0.47 21.63 1.55
CA ASN A 476 -1.38 22.71 1.17
C ASN A 476 -0.60 24.02 1.04
N PRO A 477 -0.28 24.49 -0.18
CA PRO A 477 0.22 25.82 -0.40
C PRO A 477 -0.90 26.85 -0.19
N ILE A 478 -0.70 27.81 0.72
CA ILE A 478 -1.64 28.88 1.03
C ILE A 478 -1.08 30.17 0.40
N PRO A 479 -1.60 30.58 -0.78
CA PRO A 479 -1.08 31.74 -1.48
C PRO A 479 -1.57 33.06 -0.89
N HIS A 480 -0.69 34.04 -0.87
CA HIS A 480 -0.98 35.43 -0.52
C HIS A 480 -0.71 36.35 -1.75
N PRO A 481 -1.71 36.51 -2.64
CA PRO A 481 -1.51 37.22 -3.91
C PRO A 481 -1.11 38.68 -3.73
N GLU A 482 -1.54 39.35 -2.66
CA GLU A 482 -1.25 40.75 -2.38
C GLU A 482 0.24 40.99 -2.06
N SER A 483 0.88 40.05 -1.38
CA SER A 483 2.30 40.12 -1.02
C SER A 483 3.21 39.38 -1.98
N GLY A 484 2.67 38.56 -2.89
CA GLY A 484 3.46 37.66 -3.77
C GLY A 484 4.14 36.53 -3.00
N THR A 485 3.59 36.13 -1.83
CA THR A 485 4.17 35.08 -1.00
C THR A 485 3.24 33.87 -0.90
N VAL A 486 3.77 32.76 -0.38
CA VAL A 486 3.02 31.54 -0.15
C VAL A 486 3.50 30.90 1.15
N ASP A 487 2.56 30.49 1.98
CA ASP A 487 2.82 29.58 3.09
C ASP A 487 2.63 28.14 2.65
N ILE A 488 3.46 27.24 3.19
CA ILE A 488 3.32 25.81 2.89
C ILE A 488 2.96 25.09 4.18
N GLU A 489 1.77 24.49 4.22
CA GLU A 489 1.33 23.65 5.33
C GLU A 489 1.49 22.17 4.99
N TYR A 490 2.32 21.47 5.79
CA TYR A 490 2.46 20.02 5.75
C TYR A 490 1.62 19.41 6.87
N THR A 491 0.55 18.71 6.51
CA THR A 491 -0.29 17.98 7.46
C THR A 491 0.10 16.50 7.42
N VAL A 492 0.41 15.95 8.58
CA VAL A 492 0.81 14.54 8.73
C VAL A 492 -0.12 13.83 9.72
N VAL A 493 -0.29 12.53 9.54
CA VAL A 493 -1.01 11.66 10.48
C VAL A 493 -0.06 10.57 10.92
N GLU A 494 0.23 10.50 12.22
CA GLU A 494 1.14 9.51 12.76
C GLU A 494 0.53 8.10 12.73
N LYS A 495 1.32 7.13 12.29
CA LYS A 495 0.94 5.71 12.33
C LYS A 495 1.83 4.94 13.31
N PRO A 496 1.38 3.78 13.81
CA PRO A 496 2.25 2.85 14.52
C PRO A 496 3.42 2.47 13.62
N SER A 497 4.63 2.85 14.00
CA SER A 497 5.86 2.63 13.22
C SER A 497 6.73 1.51 13.80
N ASP A 498 6.43 1.10 15.03
CA ASP A 498 7.16 0.04 15.69
C ASP A 498 6.80 -1.31 15.10
N GLN A 499 7.79 -2.17 14.98
CA GLN A 499 7.64 -3.46 14.35
C GLN A 499 7.98 -4.56 15.35
N LEU A 500 7.08 -5.53 15.48
CA LEU A 500 7.35 -6.80 16.11
C LEU A 500 7.64 -7.81 15.00
N GLU A 501 8.88 -8.23 14.89
CA GLU A 501 9.32 -9.23 13.93
C GLU A 501 9.18 -10.62 14.59
N LEU A 502 8.30 -11.43 14.06
CA LEU A 502 8.15 -12.82 14.46
C LEU A 502 8.31 -13.69 13.22
N SER A 503 9.31 -14.54 13.20
CA SER A 503 9.47 -15.49 12.11
C SER A 503 9.83 -16.86 12.66
N ALA A 504 9.35 -17.88 11.94
CA ALA A 504 9.74 -19.27 12.19
C ALA A 504 10.02 -19.93 10.85
N GLY A 505 11.11 -20.67 10.77
CA GLY A 505 11.53 -21.35 9.55
C GLY A 505 12.08 -22.73 9.87
N TYR A 506 12.28 -23.55 8.85
CA TYR A 506 12.92 -24.86 8.99
C TYR A 506 14.32 -24.82 8.39
N GLY A 507 15.35 -24.99 9.20
CA GLY A 507 16.76 -24.91 8.82
C GLY A 507 17.37 -26.20 8.24
N GLY A 508 16.55 -27.15 7.82
CA GLY A 508 17.01 -28.43 7.25
C GLY A 508 17.43 -29.47 8.29
N GLN A 509 18.00 -30.57 7.80
CA GLN A 509 18.52 -31.64 8.69
C GLN A 509 19.71 -31.11 9.47
N GLY A 510 19.62 -31.10 10.80
CA GLY A 510 20.67 -30.67 11.73
C GLY A 510 20.32 -29.40 12.52
N PHE A 511 19.54 -28.46 12.00
CA PHE A 511 19.20 -27.23 12.71
C PHE A 511 17.75 -27.19 13.21
N GLY A 512 16.82 -27.97 12.60
CA GLY A 512 15.42 -28.01 13.02
C GLY A 512 14.68 -26.71 12.76
N ILE A 513 13.79 -26.33 13.70
CA ILE A 513 12.98 -25.10 13.59
C ILE A 513 13.79 -23.93 14.15
N LEU A 514 13.98 -22.90 13.32
CA LEU A 514 14.47 -21.61 13.77
C LEU A 514 13.32 -20.71 14.17
N ALA A 515 13.44 -20.05 15.29
CA ALA A 515 12.59 -18.95 15.71
C ALA A 515 13.40 -17.65 15.74
N SER A 516 12.81 -16.60 15.22
CA SER A 516 13.33 -15.22 15.33
C SER A 516 12.29 -14.33 15.99
N VAL A 517 12.72 -13.59 16.98
CA VAL A 517 11.92 -12.55 17.63
C VAL A 517 12.70 -11.26 17.60
N GLY A 518 12.09 -10.22 17.02
CA GLY A 518 12.69 -8.91 16.94
C GLY A 518 11.73 -7.81 17.32
N ILE A 519 12.24 -6.76 17.96
CA ILE A 519 11.51 -5.52 18.21
C ILE A 519 12.31 -4.40 17.60
N VAL A 520 11.65 -3.59 16.78
CA VAL A 520 12.24 -2.40 16.17
C VAL A 520 11.40 -1.19 16.55
N LEU A 521 12.00 -0.28 17.30
CA LEU A 521 11.42 1.00 17.71
C LEU A 521 11.94 2.08 16.75
N ASN A 522 11.06 2.65 15.91
CA ASN A 522 11.45 3.53 14.81
C ASN A 522 11.41 5.02 15.12
N ASN A 523 10.93 5.41 16.28
CA ASN A 523 10.85 6.82 16.69
C ASN A 523 11.44 7.04 18.08
N TRP A 524 12.53 6.38 18.40
CA TRP A 524 13.21 6.47 19.69
C TRP A 524 13.79 7.88 19.92
N SER A 525 13.87 8.28 21.19
CA SER A 525 14.54 9.51 21.62
C SER A 525 15.56 9.19 22.72
N ALA A 526 16.84 9.21 22.40
CA ALA A 526 17.92 9.03 23.37
C ALA A 526 18.01 10.20 24.36
N LYS A 527 17.60 11.40 23.96
CA LYS A 527 17.60 12.60 24.82
C LYS A 527 16.64 12.44 25.99
N GLN A 528 15.48 11.84 25.73
CA GLN A 528 14.43 11.67 26.72
C GLN A 528 14.57 10.39 27.55
N MET A 529 15.61 9.58 27.33
CA MET A 529 15.80 8.28 27.98
C MET A 529 15.87 8.39 29.51
N PHE A 530 16.37 9.50 30.04
CA PHE A 530 16.51 9.74 31.48
C PHE A 530 15.32 10.53 32.10
N GLU A 531 14.32 10.88 31.29
CA GLU A 531 13.13 11.59 31.75
C GLU A 531 12.03 10.60 32.17
N LYS A 532 11.62 10.62 33.44
CA LYS A 532 10.58 9.70 33.97
C LYS A 532 9.27 9.73 33.22
N ASN A 533 8.86 10.92 32.76
CA ASN A 533 7.57 11.10 32.08
C ASN A 533 7.57 10.72 30.60
N ALA A 534 8.75 10.46 30.01
CA ALA A 534 8.90 10.10 28.61
C ALA A 534 8.64 8.60 28.34
N TRP A 535 8.64 7.76 29.37
CA TRP A 535 8.40 6.32 29.25
C TRP A 535 6.89 5.99 29.11
N ARG A 536 6.31 6.19 27.86
CA ARG A 536 4.90 5.94 27.54
C ARG A 536 4.70 5.33 26.15
N PRO A 537 4.99 4.06 25.90
CA PRO A 537 5.68 3.04 26.70
C PRO A 537 7.20 3.20 26.71
N TYR A 538 7.79 3.97 25.79
CA TYR A 538 9.23 4.25 25.68
C TYR A 538 9.45 5.72 25.23
N PRO A 539 10.65 6.28 25.47
CA PRO A 539 10.99 7.63 25.00
C PRO A 539 10.98 7.71 23.49
N SER A 540 10.15 8.60 22.94
CA SER A 540 9.95 8.71 21.50
C SER A 540 9.92 10.17 21.03
N GLY A 541 10.15 10.39 19.74
CA GLY A 541 10.00 11.69 19.10
C GLY A 541 11.19 12.20 18.30
N ASP A 542 12.39 11.63 18.41
CA ASP A 542 13.58 12.10 17.69
C ASP A 542 13.87 11.35 16.37
N GLY A 543 13.03 10.35 16.03
CA GLY A 543 13.18 9.58 14.79
C GLY A 543 14.42 8.67 14.77
N GLN A 544 14.98 8.35 15.95
CA GLN A 544 16.05 7.39 16.09
C GLN A 544 15.50 5.97 16.03
N LYS A 545 16.33 5.00 15.67
CA LYS A 545 15.94 3.60 15.58
C LYS A 545 16.71 2.77 16.61
N VAL A 546 15.98 1.99 17.39
CA VAL A 546 16.56 0.97 18.29
C VAL A 546 16.00 -0.39 17.87
N SER A 547 16.85 -1.38 17.77
CA SER A 547 16.45 -2.74 17.41
C SER A 547 17.04 -3.76 18.38
N PHE A 548 16.19 -4.73 18.73
CA PHE A 548 16.61 -5.95 19.46
C PHE A 548 16.16 -7.14 18.64
N ARG A 549 17.06 -8.07 18.38
CA ARG A 549 16.74 -9.29 17.65
C ARG A 549 17.38 -10.49 18.31
N ILE A 550 16.58 -11.55 18.47
CA ILE A 550 17.01 -12.84 18.99
C ILE A 550 16.63 -13.89 17.95
N ASN A 551 17.59 -14.65 17.50
CA ASN A 551 17.40 -15.80 16.63
C ASN A 551 17.86 -17.06 17.36
N THR A 552 17.07 -18.14 17.32
CA THR A 552 17.42 -19.37 18.01
C THR A 552 16.84 -20.61 17.34
N THR A 553 17.59 -21.71 17.36
CA THR A 553 17.10 -23.08 17.11
C THR A 553 17.17 -23.93 18.38
N GLY A 554 17.07 -23.29 19.53
CA GLY A 554 17.27 -23.93 20.84
C GLY A 554 18.72 -23.85 21.30
N ARG A 555 19.35 -25.00 21.64
CA ARG A 555 20.73 -25.04 22.17
C ARG A 555 21.81 -24.93 21.10
N LEU A 556 21.51 -25.37 19.88
CA LEU A 556 22.51 -25.43 18.81
C LEU A 556 22.86 -24.07 18.24
N TYR A 557 21.88 -23.15 18.23
CA TYR A 557 22.11 -21.82 17.70
C TYR A 557 21.36 -20.76 18.50
N GLN A 558 22.08 -19.73 18.89
CA GLN A 558 21.55 -18.54 19.53
C GLN A 558 22.28 -17.31 19.01
N ALA A 559 21.56 -16.30 18.56
CA ALA A 559 22.14 -15.02 18.18
C ALA A 559 21.33 -13.87 18.77
N PHE A 560 22.07 -12.92 19.33
CA PHE A 560 21.53 -11.70 19.91
C PHE A 560 22.12 -10.51 19.15
N ASN A 561 21.26 -9.60 18.70
CA ASN A 561 21.70 -8.36 18.07
C ASN A 561 20.99 -7.17 18.70
N ILE A 562 21.75 -6.15 19.04
CA ILE A 562 21.25 -4.86 19.53
C ILE A 562 21.79 -3.80 18.58
N GLY A 563 20.91 -2.99 18.02
CA GLY A 563 21.27 -1.92 17.09
C GLY A 563 20.69 -0.59 17.52
N PHE A 564 21.45 0.48 17.31
CA PHE A 564 21.02 1.86 17.43
C PHE A 564 21.41 2.62 16.17
N VAL A 565 20.50 3.45 15.64
CA VAL A 565 20.76 4.32 14.49
C VAL A 565 20.21 5.70 14.74
N GLU A 566 21.07 6.72 14.62
CA GLU A 566 20.71 8.14 14.53
C GLU A 566 20.83 8.59 13.07
N PRO A 567 19.74 8.88 12.36
CA PRO A 567 19.80 9.22 10.94
C PRO A 567 20.33 10.64 10.65
N TRP A 568 20.33 11.52 11.65
CA TRP A 568 20.83 12.89 11.53
C TRP A 568 21.82 13.20 12.65
N PHE A 569 22.94 12.50 12.66
CA PHE A 569 23.98 12.69 13.67
C PHE A 569 24.48 14.14 13.67
N LEU A 570 24.50 14.76 14.85
CA LEU A 570 24.77 16.18 15.09
C LEU A 570 23.72 17.16 14.50
N GLY A 571 22.61 16.70 13.94
CA GLY A 571 21.44 17.50 13.55
C GLY A 571 21.59 18.47 12.37
N LYS A 572 22.77 18.60 11.76
CA LYS A 572 23.08 19.60 10.72
C LYS A 572 23.01 19.05 9.29
N LYS A 573 23.25 17.75 9.13
CA LYS A 573 23.31 17.08 7.83
C LYS A 573 22.68 15.70 7.95
N PRO A 574 22.15 15.12 6.86
CA PRO A 574 21.60 13.77 6.86
C PRO A 574 22.70 12.70 6.89
N ASN A 575 23.57 12.78 7.91
CA ASN A 575 24.62 11.82 8.16
C ASN A 575 24.15 10.86 9.24
N SER A 576 24.16 9.57 8.96
CA SER A 576 23.74 8.57 9.92
C SER A 576 24.90 8.12 10.81
N PHE A 577 24.59 7.85 12.07
CA PHE A 577 25.50 7.20 13.00
C PHE A 577 24.83 5.91 13.49
N SER A 578 25.56 4.82 13.50
CA SER A 578 25.04 3.53 13.93
C SER A 578 26.00 2.82 14.87
N VAL A 579 25.42 2.10 15.83
CA VAL A 579 26.16 1.20 16.74
C VAL A 579 25.42 -0.12 16.75
N SER A 580 26.12 -1.22 16.62
CA SER A 580 25.54 -2.54 16.81
C SER A 580 26.42 -3.44 17.68
N LEU A 581 25.77 -4.24 18.50
CA LEU A 581 26.40 -5.27 19.33
C LEU A 581 25.78 -6.60 18.94
N THR A 582 26.62 -7.60 18.72
CA THR A 582 26.19 -8.93 18.29
C THR A 582 26.87 -10.00 19.13
N ARG A 583 26.11 -11.00 19.54
CA ARG A 583 26.66 -12.24 20.10
C ARG A 583 26.00 -13.41 19.42
N THR A 584 26.80 -14.28 18.82
CA THR A 584 26.33 -15.51 18.17
C THR A 584 27.01 -16.71 18.81
N GLN A 585 26.24 -17.72 19.12
CA GLN A 585 26.71 -18.99 19.60
C GLN A 585 26.19 -20.11 18.72
N LEU A 586 27.04 -21.02 18.32
CA LEU A 586 26.77 -22.16 17.50
C LEU A 586 27.38 -23.43 18.08
N GLY A 587 26.52 -24.41 18.40
CA GLY A 587 26.92 -25.72 18.84
C GLY A 587 27.06 -26.71 17.68
N TYR A 588 27.95 -27.67 17.79
CA TYR A 588 28.11 -28.77 16.87
C TYR A 588 27.83 -30.12 17.54
N ASN A 589 27.03 -30.97 16.90
CA ASN A 589 26.78 -32.35 17.32
C ASN A 589 27.28 -33.33 16.27
N ILE A 590 27.88 -34.42 16.67
CA ILE A 590 28.21 -35.51 15.76
C ILE A 590 26.94 -36.23 15.32
N PRO A 591 26.74 -36.47 14.02
CA PRO A 591 25.60 -37.21 13.53
C PRO A 591 25.58 -38.63 14.11
N GLY A 592 24.49 -39.01 14.79
CA GLY A 592 24.29 -40.32 15.40
C GLY A 592 24.46 -40.36 16.93
N THR A 593 24.82 -39.25 17.56
CA THR A 593 24.80 -39.09 19.02
C THR A 593 23.46 -38.49 19.46
N THR A 594 23.09 -38.68 20.72
CA THR A 594 21.86 -38.09 21.28
C THR A 594 21.93 -36.56 21.19
N PHE A 595 20.83 -35.91 20.87
CA PHE A 595 20.67 -34.45 20.69
C PHE A 595 21.15 -33.58 21.89
N ASP A 596 21.54 -34.20 22.99
CA ASP A 596 21.94 -33.53 24.24
C ASP A 596 23.44 -33.27 24.38
N ALA A 597 24.30 -33.84 23.54
CA ALA A 597 25.76 -33.67 23.63
C ALA A 597 26.24 -32.62 22.59
N ILE A 598 26.54 -31.39 23.02
CA ILE A 598 27.29 -30.42 22.23
C ILE A 598 28.77 -30.80 22.34
N GLU A 599 29.39 -31.24 21.25
CA GLU A 599 30.79 -31.64 21.23
C GLU A 599 31.74 -30.54 20.77
N GLY A 600 31.22 -29.52 20.07
CA GLY A 600 32.00 -28.34 19.69
C GLY A 600 31.17 -27.06 19.74
N ASN A 601 31.85 -25.95 19.95
CA ASN A 601 31.22 -24.66 20.14
C ASN A 601 31.95 -23.56 19.36
N PHE A 602 31.19 -22.69 18.74
CA PHE A 602 31.67 -21.46 18.12
C PHE A 602 30.92 -20.26 18.72
N ILE A 603 31.67 -19.32 19.31
CA ILE A 603 31.12 -18.08 19.84
C ILE A 603 31.74 -16.90 19.10
N ALA A 604 30.91 -16.01 18.60
CA ALA A 604 31.34 -14.74 18.01
C ALA A 604 30.71 -13.57 18.77
N ASN A 605 31.54 -12.70 19.33
CA ASN A 605 31.12 -11.45 19.95
C ASN A 605 31.58 -10.32 19.06
N GLY A 606 30.66 -9.42 18.69
CA GLY A 606 30.93 -8.32 17.76
C GLY A 606 30.43 -6.97 18.22
N ALA A 607 31.18 -5.95 17.89
CA ALA A 607 30.77 -4.55 18.00
C ALA A 607 31.09 -3.83 16.68
N SER A 608 30.13 -3.03 16.19
CA SER A 608 30.33 -2.23 14.99
C SER A 608 29.87 -0.81 15.23
N VAL A 609 30.66 0.15 14.74
CA VAL A 609 30.31 1.58 14.74
C VAL A 609 30.37 2.07 13.30
N GLY A 610 29.27 2.59 12.81
CA GLY A 610 29.14 3.07 11.44
C GLY A 610 28.81 4.56 11.35
N TYR A 611 29.33 5.21 10.32
CA TYR A 611 29.04 6.59 9.98
C TYR A 611 28.70 6.70 8.49
N GLY A 612 27.48 7.09 8.17
CA GLY A 612 26.97 7.19 6.80
C GLY A 612 26.82 8.63 6.35
N ILE A 613 27.21 8.92 5.11
CA ILE A 613 27.14 10.24 4.48
C ILE A 613 26.36 10.11 3.17
N ARG A 614 25.36 10.96 2.95
CA ARG A 614 24.73 11.10 1.63
C ARG A 614 25.56 12.04 0.75
N LEU A 615 25.99 11.55 -0.39
CA LEU A 615 26.77 12.33 -1.36
C LEU A 615 25.86 13.13 -2.25
N LYS A 616 26.34 14.30 -2.74
CA LYS A 616 25.60 15.15 -3.68
C LYS A 616 26.07 14.99 -5.13
N TRP A 617 27.22 14.38 -5.31
CA TRP A 617 27.86 14.14 -6.61
C TRP A 617 28.25 12.66 -6.72
N PRO A 618 28.06 12.00 -7.85
CA PRO A 618 27.53 12.47 -9.17
C PRO A 618 26.03 12.79 -9.14
N ASP A 619 25.23 12.13 -8.29
CA ASP A 619 23.83 12.40 -8.02
C ASP A 619 23.55 12.18 -6.51
N ASP A 620 22.38 12.55 -6.05
CA ASP A 620 22.01 12.45 -4.63
C ASP A 620 21.44 11.10 -4.19
N TYR A 621 21.57 10.08 -5.03
CA TYR A 621 21.30 8.67 -4.70
C TYR A 621 22.52 7.96 -4.13
N PHE A 622 23.73 8.58 -4.18
CA PHE A 622 24.93 8.01 -3.63
C PHE A 622 25.03 8.21 -2.12
N SER A 623 25.54 7.19 -1.43
CA SER A 623 25.89 7.21 -0.01
C SER A 623 27.23 6.53 0.20
N LEU A 624 27.98 7.03 1.16
CA LEU A 624 29.23 6.42 1.66
C LEU A 624 29.00 6.04 3.11
N LEU A 625 29.20 4.77 3.44
CA LEU A 625 29.16 4.22 4.80
C LEU A 625 30.53 3.73 5.20
N SER A 626 31.09 4.34 6.24
CA SER A 626 32.34 3.94 6.89
C SER A 626 32.00 3.22 8.19
N ALA A 627 32.45 2.00 8.38
CA ALA A 627 32.22 1.24 9.58
C ALA A 627 33.51 0.66 10.15
N VAL A 628 33.65 0.76 11.45
CA VAL A 628 34.72 0.09 12.23
C VAL A 628 34.08 -1.08 12.94
N ASN A 629 34.62 -2.27 12.72
CA ASN A 629 34.10 -3.50 13.27
C ASN A 629 35.19 -4.19 14.13
N PHE A 630 34.77 -4.74 15.23
CA PHE A 630 35.56 -5.62 16.05
C PHE A 630 34.76 -6.89 16.32
N PHE A 631 35.35 -8.06 15.99
CA PHE A 631 34.77 -9.36 16.29
C PHE A 631 35.83 -10.22 17.01
N ASN A 632 35.36 -10.93 18.01
CA ASN A 632 36.14 -11.94 18.70
C ASN A 632 35.48 -13.30 18.47
N TYR A 633 36.26 -14.22 17.90
CA TYR A 633 35.82 -15.58 17.57
C TYR A 633 36.46 -16.55 18.55
N GLN A 634 35.66 -17.36 19.21
CA GLN A 634 36.09 -18.40 20.16
C GLN A 634 35.64 -19.75 19.63
N LEU A 635 36.55 -20.63 19.34
CA LEU A 635 36.28 -21.97 18.84
C LEU A 635 36.74 -23.01 19.87
N GLU A 636 35.93 -24.03 20.05
CA GLU A 636 36.25 -25.19 20.88
C GLU A 636 35.75 -26.45 20.15
N ASN A 637 36.66 -27.28 19.66
CA ASN A 637 36.36 -28.49 18.87
C ASN A 637 35.37 -28.23 17.70
N TYR A 638 35.46 -27.10 17.00
CA TYR A 638 34.53 -26.72 15.95
C TYR A 638 35.15 -26.97 14.55
N PRO A 639 34.75 -28.05 13.82
CA PRO A 639 35.50 -28.58 12.68
C PRO A 639 35.27 -27.86 11.35
N PHE A 640 34.44 -26.84 11.30
CA PHE A 640 33.99 -26.24 10.03
C PHE A 640 34.88 -25.10 9.52
N PHE A 641 35.90 -24.70 10.30
CA PHE A 641 36.89 -23.74 9.87
C PHE A 641 38.29 -24.42 9.78
N ILE A 642 39.24 -23.75 9.12
CA ILE A 642 40.64 -24.22 9.05
C ILE A 642 41.24 -24.36 10.46
N ALA A 643 40.85 -23.44 11.34
CA ALA A 643 41.17 -23.50 12.76
C ALA A 643 39.97 -24.10 13.51
N THR A 644 40.21 -25.16 14.30
CA THR A 644 39.14 -25.87 15.06
C THR A 644 39.02 -25.37 16.48
N ASP A 645 40.08 -24.79 17.01
CA ASP A 645 40.21 -24.35 18.38
C ASP A 645 40.94 -23.01 18.44
N GLY A 646 40.70 -22.25 19.49
CA GLY A 646 41.43 -21.00 19.76
C GLY A 646 40.56 -19.74 19.83
N ASN A 647 41.23 -18.62 20.04
CA ASN A 647 40.62 -17.31 20.20
C ASN A 647 41.22 -16.33 19.20
N TYR A 648 40.35 -15.74 18.35
CA TYR A 648 40.73 -14.96 17.17
C TYR A 648 40.08 -13.60 17.20
N ASN A 649 40.86 -12.55 16.91
CA ASN A 649 40.40 -11.17 16.91
C ASN A 649 40.39 -10.59 15.48
N ASN A 650 39.27 -10.03 15.08
CA ASN A 650 39.07 -9.37 13.79
C ASN A 650 38.72 -7.90 14.02
N PHE A 651 39.69 -7.04 13.82
CA PHE A 651 39.47 -5.59 13.80
C PHE A 651 39.56 -5.12 12.35
N SER A 652 38.43 -4.65 11.82
CA SER A 652 38.35 -4.27 10.41
C SER A 652 37.68 -2.91 10.21
N ILE A 653 38.06 -2.22 9.14
CA ILE A 653 37.43 -1.02 8.62
C ILE A 653 36.73 -1.42 7.34
N LYS A 654 35.46 -1.03 7.21
CA LYS A 654 34.66 -1.31 6.03
C LYS A 654 34.13 -0.01 5.44
N GLU A 655 34.49 0.26 4.20
CA GLU A 655 33.98 1.37 3.39
C GLU A 655 33.00 0.84 2.37
N THR A 656 31.80 1.41 2.30
CA THR A 656 30.77 1.00 1.34
C THR A 656 30.25 2.22 0.60
N LEU A 657 30.54 2.28 -0.69
CA LEU A 657 29.93 3.24 -1.61
C LEU A 657 28.70 2.58 -2.25
N ALA A 658 27.54 3.15 -2.01
CA ALA A 658 26.27 2.61 -2.52
C ALA A 658 25.51 3.68 -3.30
N ARG A 659 24.81 3.26 -4.36
CA ARG A 659 23.84 4.06 -5.10
C ARG A 659 22.52 3.32 -5.13
N ASN A 660 21.44 3.94 -4.67
CA ASN A 660 20.12 3.34 -4.68
C ASN A 660 19.09 4.31 -5.28
N SER A 661 18.64 4.02 -6.50
CA SER A 661 17.63 4.76 -7.23
C SER A 661 16.35 3.95 -7.52
N ILE A 662 16.11 2.89 -6.75
CA ILE A 662 14.94 2.02 -6.90
C ILE A 662 13.66 2.81 -6.59
N ASP A 663 12.63 2.63 -7.43
CA ASP A 663 11.34 3.32 -7.30
C ASP A 663 10.44 2.76 -6.17
N ASP A 664 10.49 1.45 -5.93
CA ASP A 664 9.67 0.75 -4.93
C ASP A 664 10.49 -0.35 -4.25
N PRO A 665 10.73 -0.29 -2.93
CA PRO A 665 11.52 -1.31 -2.24
C PRO A 665 10.94 -2.72 -2.25
N GLN A 666 9.61 -2.87 -2.36
CA GLN A 666 8.94 -4.17 -2.31
C GLN A 666 8.82 -4.83 -3.69
N PHE A 667 8.57 -4.04 -4.72
CA PHE A 667 8.48 -4.49 -6.11
C PHE A 667 9.06 -3.43 -7.04
N PRO A 668 10.40 -3.37 -7.16
CA PRO A 668 11.05 -2.43 -8.07
C PRO A 668 10.62 -2.65 -9.51
N LYS A 669 10.24 -1.56 -10.19
CA LYS A 669 9.92 -1.56 -11.62
C LYS A 669 11.03 -0.92 -12.43
N SER A 670 11.74 0.02 -11.85
CA SER A 670 12.81 0.77 -12.50
C SER A 670 13.86 1.22 -11.48
N GLY A 671 15.04 1.54 -11.97
CA GLY A 671 16.14 2.02 -11.16
C GLY A 671 17.23 0.98 -10.92
N SER A 672 18.19 1.34 -10.07
CA SER A 672 19.33 0.48 -9.77
C SER A 672 19.74 0.56 -8.30
N ALA A 673 20.23 -0.56 -7.76
CA ALA A 673 20.93 -0.62 -6.50
C ALA A 673 22.33 -1.17 -6.76
N ILE A 674 23.35 -0.35 -6.57
CA ILE A 674 24.76 -0.69 -6.83
C ILE A 674 25.53 -0.42 -5.56
N SER A 675 26.36 -1.35 -5.12
CA SER A 675 27.25 -1.17 -3.99
C SER A 675 28.63 -1.75 -4.25
N LEU A 676 29.65 -1.03 -3.85
CA LEU A 676 31.04 -1.47 -3.79
C LEU A 676 31.51 -1.33 -2.35
N SER A 677 31.89 -2.42 -1.73
CA SER A 677 32.46 -2.41 -0.39
C SER A 677 33.89 -2.93 -0.38
N LEU A 678 34.74 -2.23 0.37
CA LEU A 678 36.07 -2.65 0.74
C LEU A 678 36.13 -2.82 2.26
N GLN A 679 36.45 -3.99 2.72
CA GLN A 679 36.72 -4.26 4.13
C GLN A 679 38.20 -4.68 4.27
N PHE A 680 38.87 -4.05 5.19
CA PHE A 680 40.28 -4.35 5.39
C PHE A 680 40.65 -4.28 6.87
N THR A 681 41.65 -5.08 7.26
CA THR A 681 42.27 -5.10 8.58
C THR A 681 43.66 -4.46 8.50
N PRO A 682 44.22 -4.03 9.62
CA PRO A 682 45.64 -3.68 9.65
C PRO A 682 46.52 -4.90 9.26
N PRO A 683 47.58 -4.68 8.46
CA PRO A 683 48.54 -5.75 8.11
C PRO A 683 49.48 -6.03 9.29
N TYR A 684 49.01 -6.77 10.27
CA TYR A 684 49.74 -7.01 11.53
C TYR A 684 51.10 -7.70 11.32
N SER A 685 51.15 -8.61 10.33
CA SER A 685 52.41 -9.31 9.97
C SER A 685 53.53 -8.36 9.51
N ALA A 686 53.16 -7.20 8.93
CA ALA A 686 54.08 -6.18 8.45
C ALA A 686 54.73 -5.37 9.61
N PHE A 687 54.13 -5.37 10.80
CA PHE A 687 54.56 -4.52 11.93
C PHE A 687 55.22 -5.28 13.06
N ASN A 688 55.07 -6.62 13.13
CA ASN A 688 55.54 -7.39 14.32
C ASN A 688 56.78 -8.20 14.12
N ASN A 689 57.37 -8.24 12.91
CA ASN A 689 58.58 -9.00 12.57
C ASN A 689 58.58 -10.50 13.01
N LYS A 690 57.39 -11.11 13.00
CA LYS A 690 57.22 -12.53 13.33
C LYS A 690 57.39 -13.38 12.07
N ASP A 691 58.05 -14.55 12.22
CA ASP A 691 58.05 -15.61 11.23
C ASP A 691 56.71 -16.38 11.38
N TYR A 692 55.93 -16.47 10.33
CA TYR A 692 54.59 -17.09 10.31
C TYR A 692 54.60 -18.50 9.71
N THR A 693 55.77 -19.00 9.23
CA THR A 693 55.88 -20.23 8.44
C THR A 693 55.44 -21.46 9.24
N ASP A 694 55.90 -21.61 10.48
CA ASP A 694 55.68 -22.79 11.33
C ASP A 694 54.78 -22.55 12.56
N LEU A 695 53.98 -21.48 12.55
CA LEU A 695 53.12 -21.17 13.68
C LEU A 695 51.82 -22.03 13.63
N ASP A 696 51.36 -22.43 14.83
CA ASP A 696 50.03 -23.01 15.00
C ASP A 696 48.93 -22.00 14.61
N SER A 697 47.73 -22.49 14.28
CA SER A 697 46.63 -21.66 13.79
C SER A 697 46.23 -20.55 14.77
N GLU A 698 46.25 -20.80 16.09
CA GLU A 698 45.88 -19.79 17.08
C GLU A 698 46.88 -18.64 17.12
N SER A 699 48.17 -18.97 17.13
CA SER A 699 49.27 -17.98 17.11
C SER A 699 49.34 -17.22 15.77
N LYS A 700 49.04 -17.90 14.68
CA LYS A 700 49.06 -17.37 13.31
C LYS A 700 47.94 -16.38 13.07
N TYR A 701 46.71 -16.68 13.51
CA TYR A 701 45.51 -15.91 13.25
C TYR A 701 44.97 -15.19 14.49
N ASN A 702 45.73 -15.02 15.56
CA ASN A 702 45.32 -14.32 16.79
C ASN A 702 44.67 -12.93 16.46
N PHE A 703 45.31 -12.17 15.57
CA PHE A 703 44.75 -11.01 14.91
C PHE A 703 44.64 -11.32 13.42
N ILE A 704 43.42 -11.40 12.93
CA ILE A 704 43.13 -11.76 11.55
C ILE A 704 43.49 -10.62 10.63
N GLU A 705 44.21 -10.89 9.55
CA GLU A 705 44.59 -9.90 8.56
C GLU A 705 44.10 -10.29 7.16
N TYR A 706 43.41 -9.35 6.48
CA TYR A 706 42.90 -9.55 5.13
C TYR A 706 42.45 -8.22 4.53
N TYR A 707 42.19 -8.25 3.21
CA TYR A 707 41.35 -7.30 2.53
C TYR A 707 40.28 -8.03 1.73
N LYS A 708 39.05 -7.45 1.67
CA LYS A 708 37.88 -8.08 1.08
C LYS A 708 37.09 -7.08 0.26
N TRP A 709 36.92 -7.37 -1.01
CA TRP A 709 36.10 -6.59 -1.93
C TRP A 709 34.78 -7.28 -2.17
N ARG A 710 33.69 -6.51 -2.22
CA ARG A 710 32.37 -6.98 -2.69
C ARG A 710 31.78 -5.94 -3.63
N PHE A 711 31.35 -6.40 -4.79
CA PHE A 711 30.57 -5.60 -5.74
C PHE A 711 29.22 -6.28 -5.94
N ASN A 712 28.12 -5.52 -5.70
CA ASN A 712 26.76 -5.94 -5.97
C ASN A 712 26.10 -4.88 -6.84
N ALA A 713 25.42 -5.31 -7.92
CA ALA A 713 24.68 -4.44 -8.80
C ALA A 713 23.39 -5.11 -9.21
N ASP A 714 22.26 -4.48 -8.89
CA ASP A 714 20.92 -4.84 -9.32
C ASP A 714 20.36 -3.73 -10.21
N TYR A 715 19.83 -4.09 -11.36
CA TYR A 715 19.23 -3.17 -12.31
C TYR A 715 17.85 -3.66 -12.72
N TYR A 716 16.84 -2.78 -12.65
CA TYR A 716 15.45 -3.08 -12.95
C TYR A 716 14.98 -2.30 -14.16
N THR A 717 14.42 -3.00 -15.15
CA THR A 717 13.95 -2.42 -16.41
C THR A 717 12.56 -2.93 -16.73
N PRO A 718 11.57 -2.06 -16.99
CA PRO A 718 10.28 -2.49 -17.51
C PRO A 718 10.46 -2.94 -18.97
N VAL A 719 10.04 -4.18 -19.30
CA VAL A 719 10.21 -4.77 -20.63
C VAL A 719 8.90 -4.90 -21.43
N GLY A 720 7.84 -4.27 -20.94
CA GLY A 720 6.53 -4.24 -21.59
C GLY A 720 5.41 -4.73 -20.69
N GLY A 721 4.23 -4.10 -20.81
CA GLY A 721 3.08 -4.40 -19.98
C GLY A 721 3.40 -4.26 -18.47
N LYS A 722 3.25 -5.36 -17.73
CA LYS A 722 3.56 -5.43 -16.30
C LYS A 722 4.89 -6.13 -15.99
N PHE A 723 5.61 -6.58 -17.02
CA PHE A 723 6.85 -7.32 -16.84
C PHE A 723 8.02 -6.41 -16.47
N VAL A 724 8.83 -6.87 -15.53
CA VAL A 724 10.06 -6.21 -15.10
C VAL A 724 11.21 -7.21 -15.20
N LEU A 725 12.28 -6.83 -15.88
CA LEU A 725 13.52 -7.59 -15.92
C LEU A 725 14.45 -7.06 -14.83
N ARG A 726 14.90 -7.94 -13.93
CA ARG A 726 15.99 -7.70 -13.01
C ARG A 726 17.24 -8.36 -13.57
N THR A 727 18.31 -7.58 -13.68
CA THR A 727 19.66 -8.08 -13.99
C THR A 727 20.53 -7.83 -12.79
N ALA A 728 21.20 -8.85 -12.25
CA ALA A 728 22.07 -8.70 -11.10
C ALA A 728 23.44 -9.31 -11.34
N ILE A 729 24.45 -8.65 -10.81
CA ILE A 729 25.86 -9.08 -10.83
C ILE A 729 26.41 -8.96 -9.41
N LYS A 730 27.00 -10.03 -8.92
CA LYS A 730 27.66 -10.05 -7.60
C LYS A 730 29.05 -10.69 -7.74
N ILE A 731 30.05 -10.03 -7.20
CA ILE A 731 31.44 -10.49 -7.23
C ILE A 731 32.06 -10.20 -5.86
N GLY A 732 32.80 -11.14 -5.34
CA GLY A 732 33.57 -10.96 -4.11
C GLY A 732 34.97 -11.53 -4.24
N TRP A 733 35.87 -10.87 -3.57
CA TRP A 733 37.29 -11.27 -3.50
C TRP A 733 37.84 -11.02 -2.11
N LEU A 734 38.37 -12.08 -1.50
CA LEU A 734 39.09 -12.08 -0.23
C LEU A 734 40.57 -12.31 -0.51
N GLY A 735 41.42 -11.39 -0.09
CA GLY A 735 42.87 -11.46 -0.25
C GLY A 735 43.63 -11.36 1.07
N TYR A 736 44.90 -11.58 1.00
CA TYR A 736 45.84 -11.53 2.15
C TYR A 736 46.99 -10.58 1.84
N TYR A 737 47.67 -10.08 2.89
CA TYR A 737 48.86 -9.19 2.73
C TYR A 737 50.16 -9.93 2.68
N ASN A 738 50.27 -11.03 3.47
CA ASN A 738 51.45 -11.84 3.62
C ASN A 738 51.15 -13.28 3.22
N SER A 739 51.95 -13.84 2.31
CA SER A 739 51.79 -15.21 1.81
C SER A 739 52.03 -16.27 2.89
N GLU A 740 52.87 -15.99 3.89
CA GLU A 740 53.11 -16.89 5.01
C GLU A 740 51.88 -17.00 5.93
N VAL A 741 51.14 -15.92 6.11
CA VAL A 741 49.85 -15.91 6.83
C VAL A 741 48.77 -16.54 6.00
N GLY A 742 48.68 -16.17 4.71
CA GLY A 742 47.71 -16.68 3.75
C GLY A 742 46.30 -16.17 4.01
N ILE A 743 45.32 -16.77 3.33
CA ILE A 743 43.91 -16.43 3.44
C ILE A 743 43.37 -16.84 4.82
N PRO A 744 42.70 -15.92 5.53
CA PRO A 744 42.23 -16.20 6.91
C PRO A 744 41.20 -17.35 6.97
N PRO A 745 41.02 -18.01 8.11
CA PRO A 745 40.06 -19.08 8.29
C PRO A 745 38.60 -18.59 8.24
N PHE A 746 38.39 -17.31 8.51
CA PHE A 746 37.09 -16.66 8.50
C PHE A 746 36.94 -15.72 7.30
N GLU A 747 35.73 -15.14 7.11
CA GLU A 747 35.41 -14.17 6.07
C GLU A 747 35.38 -14.75 4.64
N ARG A 748 35.47 -16.05 4.48
CA ARG A 748 35.45 -16.75 3.19
C ARG A 748 34.04 -16.74 2.60
N PHE A 749 33.94 -17.04 1.29
CA PHE A 749 32.67 -17.10 0.56
C PHE A 749 32.15 -18.54 0.51
N GLN A 750 30.81 -18.62 0.45
CA GLN A 750 30.08 -19.84 0.22
C GLN A 750 28.99 -19.58 -0.82
N LEU A 751 28.82 -20.43 -1.79
CA LEU A 751 27.82 -20.26 -2.87
C LEU A 751 26.89 -21.47 -2.90
N GLY A 752 25.61 -21.23 -3.12
CA GLY A 752 24.58 -22.27 -3.27
C GLY A 752 23.53 -22.26 -2.17
N GLY A 753 22.56 -23.17 -2.30
CA GLY A 753 21.41 -23.22 -1.41
C GLY A 753 20.44 -22.05 -1.65
N ASP A 754 19.58 -21.87 -0.68
CA ASP A 754 18.57 -20.82 -0.64
C ASP A 754 19.10 -19.46 -0.12
N GLY A 755 20.38 -19.39 0.23
CA GLY A 755 20.92 -18.26 0.97
C GLY A 755 20.44 -18.21 2.42
N LEU A 756 19.56 -19.12 2.82
CA LEU A 756 18.88 -19.16 4.11
C LEU A 756 19.15 -20.49 4.85
N SER A 757 19.27 -21.63 4.18
CA SER A 757 19.59 -22.89 4.84
C SER A 757 21.08 -22.99 5.25
N GLY A 758 21.89 -22.14 4.60
CA GLY A 758 23.09 -21.61 5.23
C GLY A 758 22.81 -20.36 6.06
N GLY A 759 21.72 -19.63 5.84
CA GLY A 759 21.45 -18.26 6.31
C GLY A 759 21.15 -18.13 7.78
N PHE A 760 20.75 -19.20 8.42
CA PHE A 760 20.77 -19.25 9.88
C PHE A 760 22.16 -19.40 10.43
N THR A 761 23.03 -19.97 9.63
CA THR A 761 24.44 -19.95 9.85
C THR A 761 25.11 -18.69 9.31
N ASN A 762 24.50 -17.85 8.53
CA ASN A 762 25.09 -16.68 7.85
C ASN A 762 24.92 -15.35 8.45
N THR A 763 23.98 -15.19 9.30
CA THR A 763 24.12 -14.18 10.33
C THR A 763 25.38 -14.54 11.16
N PHE A 764 26.11 -15.60 10.72
CA PHE A 764 27.33 -16.06 11.28
C PHE A 764 28.44 -15.19 10.75
N VAL A 765 28.77 -14.40 11.57
CA VAL A 765 30.01 -13.76 11.68
C VAL A 765 31.11 -14.69 11.16
N GLY A 766 31.73 -14.32 10.06
CA GLY A 766 32.88 -15.02 9.54
C GLY A 766 32.72 -15.81 8.24
N THR A 767 31.55 -15.78 7.61
CA THR A 767 31.35 -16.34 6.26
C THR A 767 30.24 -15.62 5.52
N ASP A 768 30.47 -15.27 4.27
CA ASP A 768 29.44 -14.72 3.38
C ASP A 768 28.85 -15.84 2.53
N ILE A 769 27.54 -16.09 2.64
CA ILE A 769 26.85 -17.06 1.79
C ILE A 769 26.05 -16.34 0.74
N ILE A 770 26.24 -16.75 -0.47
CA ILE A 770 25.55 -16.25 -1.66
C ILE A 770 24.63 -17.36 -2.17
N SER A 771 23.35 -17.08 -2.32
CA SER A 771 22.37 -18.02 -2.86
C SER A 771 22.70 -18.40 -4.31
N LEU A 772 22.51 -19.67 -4.69
CA LEU A 772 22.48 -20.14 -6.07
C LEU A 772 21.35 -21.17 -6.19
N ARG A 773 20.22 -20.74 -6.71
CA ARG A 773 18.99 -21.53 -6.73
C ARG A 773 19.16 -22.78 -7.61
N GLY A 774 18.67 -23.91 -7.16
CA GLY A 774 18.85 -25.21 -7.84
C GLY A 774 20.08 -26.00 -7.41
N TYR A 775 21.02 -25.39 -6.71
CA TYR A 775 22.19 -26.05 -6.13
C TYR A 775 22.07 -26.16 -4.62
N GLU A 776 22.69 -27.18 -4.05
CA GLU A 776 23.06 -27.18 -2.64
C GLU A 776 24.27 -26.26 -2.43
N VAL A 777 24.67 -26.10 -1.21
CA VAL A 777 25.87 -25.32 -0.92
C VAL A 777 27.08 -25.99 -1.61
N LEU A 778 27.74 -25.25 -2.52
CA LEU A 778 28.79 -25.79 -3.38
C LEU A 778 30.03 -26.25 -2.60
N SER A 779 30.35 -25.56 -1.50
CA SER A 779 31.40 -25.99 -0.60
C SER A 779 30.80 -26.27 0.78
N GLN A 780 30.49 -27.54 1.05
CA GLN A 780 30.17 -27.97 2.41
C GLN A 780 31.46 -28.37 3.13
N PRO A 781 31.89 -27.58 4.11
CA PRO A 781 33.03 -27.99 4.89
C PRO A 781 32.68 -29.25 5.70
N ASN A 782 33.57 -30.21 5.71
CA ASN A 782 33.53 -31.33 6.65
C ASN A 782 34.83 -31.35 7.44
N SER A 783 34.92 -32.21 8.42
CA SER A 783 36.14 -32.35 9.25
C SER A 783 37.39 -32.68 8.47
N SER A 784 37.28 -33.11 7.22
CA SER A 784 38.40 -33.51 6.34
C SER A 784 38.74 -32.45 5.27
N THR A 785 37.78 -31.56 4.93
CA THR A 785 37.96 -30.54 3.87
C THR A 785 37.47 -29.20 4.37
N PRO A 786 38.34 -28.39 5.00
CA PRO A 786 37.96 -27.03 5.41
C PRO A 786 37.72 -26.13 4.19
N ARG A 787 36.97 -25.05 4.36
CA ARG A 787 36.67 -24.06 3.30
C ARG A 787 37.94 -23.41 2.80
N THR A 788 38.08 -23.37 1.47
CA THR A 788 39.25 -22.78 0.82
C THR A 788 38.91 -21.59 -0.09
N GLU A 789 37.65 -21.38 -0.40
CA GLU A 789 37.19 -20.45 -1.43
C GLU A 789 37.30 -18.99 -0.98
N SER A 790 38.00 -18.21 -1.80
CA SER A 790 38.22 -16.79 -1.55
C SER A 790 37.63 -15.83 -2.54
N ILE A 791 37.15 -16.36 -3.69
CA ILE A 791 36.52 -15.57 -4.76
C ILE A 791 35.19 -16.18 -5.15
N PHE A 792 34.21 -15.36 -5.46
CA PHE A 792 32.98 -15.79 -6.09
C PHE A 792 32.53 -14.82 -7.18
N ASN A 793 31.79 -15.32 -8.13
CA ASN A 793 30.97 -14.53 -9.05
C ASN A 793 29.59 -15.11 -9.17
N LYS A 794 28.57 -14.23 -9.38
CA LYS A 794 27.20 -14.62 -9.64
C LYS A 794 26.53 -13.64 -10.58
N PHE A 795 25.82 -14.19 -11.56
CA PHE A 795 24.98 -13.44 -12.51
C PHE A 795 23.55 -13.94 -12.40
N THR A 796 22.60 -13.00 -12.38
CA THR A 796 21.16 -13.33 -12.31
C THR A 796 20.40 -12.53 -13.34
N LEU A 797 19.57 -13.23 -14.12
CA LEU A 797 18.51 -12.64 -14.93
C LEU A 797 17.18 -13.13 -14.37
N GLU A 798 16.26 -12.20 -14.07
CA GLU A 798 15.00 -12.56 -13.45
C GLU A 798 13.87 -11.73 -14.06
N LEU A 799 12.90 -12.40 -14.68
CA LEU A 799 11.70 -11.79 -15.24
C LEU A 799 10.57 -11.86 -14.20
N ARG A 800 10.10 -10.72 -13.73
CA ARG A 800 9.08 -10.57 -12.68
C ARG A 800 7.74 -10.15 -13.27
N TYR A 801 6.65 -10.70 -12.73
CA TYR A 801 5.29 -10.33 -13.09
C TYR A 801 4.43 -10.14 -11.82
N PRO A 802 3.88 -8.93 -11.55
CA PRO A 802 3.05 -8.71 -10.39
C PRO A 802 1.67 -9.33 -10.60
N ILE A 803 1.27 -10.22 -9.67
CA ILE A 803 -0.04 -10.87 -9.66
C ILE A 803 -1.03 -10.02 -8.85
N VAL A 804 -0.65 -9.67 -7.61
CA VAL A 804 -1.43 -8.83 -6.70
C VAL A 804 -0.56 -7.70 -6.20
N LYS A 805 -1.07 -6.47 -6.25
CA LYS A 805 -0.48 -5.31 -5.61
C LYS A 805 -1.57 -4.61 -4.81
N SER A 806 -1.54 -4.78 -3.49
CA SER A 806 -2.46 -4.15 -2.55
C SER A 806 -1.70 -3.73 -1.28
N GLN A 807 -2.33 -2.95 -0.43
CA GLN A 807 -1.76 -2.55 0.87
C GLN A 807 -1.52 -3.76 1.80
N THR A 808 -2.33 -4.80 1.65
CA THR A 808 -2.29 -6.00 2.50
C THR A 808 -1.38 -7.10 1.98
N ALA A 809 -1.02 -7.09 0.69
CA ALA A 809 -0.12 -8.09 0.08
C ALA A 809 0.42 -7.62 -1.27
N ASN A 810 1.71 -7.84 -1.51
CA ASN A 810 2.31 -7.78 -2.83
C ASN A 810 2.73 -9.18 -3.26
N ILE A 811 2.08 -9.73 -4.29
CA ILE A 811 2.38 -11.09 -4.79
C ILE A 811 2.85 -10.98 -6.23
N TYR A 812 3.99 -11.59 -6.54
CA TYR A 812 4.52 -11.66 -7.89
C TYR A 812 5.11 -13.02 -8.22
N ALA A 813 5.00 -13.41 -9.48
CA ALA A 813 5.68 -14.55 -10.03
C ALA A 813 7.01 -14.11 -10.68
N LEU A 814 7.95 -15.02 -10.75
CA LEU A 814 9.22 -14.78 -11.40
C LEU A 814 9.72 -16.03 -12.15
N ALA A 815 10.45 -15.78 -13.21
CA ALA A 815 11.28 -16.77 -13.90
C ALA A 815 12.72 -16.29 -13.84
N PHE A 816 13.65 -17.18 -13.52
CA PHE A 816 15.04 -16.81 -13.35
C PHE A 816 16.00 -17.70 -14.13
N ALA A 817 17.14 -17.12 -14.48
CA ALA A 817 18.34 -17.81 -14.91
C ALA A 817 19.52 -17.29 -14.09
N GLU A 818 20.26 -18.18 -13.46
CA GLU A 818 21.41 -17.86 -12.64
C GLU A 818 22.64 -18.62 -13.10
N GLY A 819 23.78 -18.00 -12.89
CA GLY A 819 25.08 -18.67 -13.07
C GLY A 819 26.08 -18.09 -12.08
N GLY A 820 26.82 -18.93 -11.40
CA GLY A 820 27.84 -18.52 -10.43
C GLY A 820 28.83 -19.62 -10.13
N ASN A 821 29.99 -19.26 -9.60
CA ASN A 821 31.00 -20.21 -9.15
C ASN A 821 31.87 -19.66 -8.00
N LEU A 822 32.61 -20.55 -7.38
CA LEU A 822 33.57 -20.27 -6.31
C LEU A 822 34.98 -20.66 -6.76
N TYR A 823 35.96 -19.90 -6.32
CA TYR A 823 37.37 -20.13 -6.67
C TYR A 823 38.25 -19.97 -5.42
N PRO A 824 39.27 -20.85 -5.26
CA PRO A 824 40.18 -20.77 -4.11
C PRO A 824 41.12 -19.57 -4.17
N ASP A 825 41.52 -19.13 -5.38
CA ASP A 825 42.48 -18.06 -5.60
C ASP A 825 42.24 -17.33 -6.94
N ILE A 826 43.04 -16.28 -7.18
CA ILE A 826 42.93 -15.45 -8.39
C ILE A 826 43.44 -16.17 -9.64
N GLU A 827 44.36 -17.12 -9.49
CA GLU A 827 44.92 -17.87 -10.61
C GLU A 827 43.90 -18.83 -11.23
N SER A 828 43.04 -19.39 -10.42
CA SER A 828 41.94 -20.27 -10.81
C SER A 828 40.69 -19.52 -11.31
N PHE A 829 40.64 -18.20 -11.13
CA PHE A 829 39.46 -17.40 -11.44
C PHE A 829 39.14 -17.34 -12.92
N ASN A 830 38.01 -17.91 -13.32
CA ASN A 830 37.44 -17.81 -14.64
C ASN A 830 35.97 -17.35 -14.59
N PRO A 831 35.66 -16.10 -14.93
CA PRO A 831 34.31 -15.56 -14.79
C PRO A 831 33.25 -16.21 -15.67
N LEU A 832 33.64 -17.03 -16.68
CA LEU A 832 32.73 -17.72 -17.57
C LEU A 832 32.55 -19.23 -17.19
N ASP A 833 33.34 -19.75 -16.27
CA ASP A 833 33.08 -21.07 -15.69
C ASP A 833 31.98 -20.97 -14.63
N LEU A 834 30.74 -21.20 -15.04
CA LEU A 834 29.54 -20.96 -14.25
C LEU A 834 28.77 -22.25 -14.01
N LYS A 835 28.37 -22.47 -12.77
CA LYS A 835 27.31 -23.41 -12.39
C LYS A 835 25.98 -22.77 -12.68
N ARG A 836 25.25 -23.26 -13.69
CA ARG A 836 24.06 -22.61 -14.27
C ARG A 836 22.77 -23.26 -13.79
N SER A 837 21.76 -22.44 -13.54
CA SER A 837 20.42 -22.91 -13.21
C SER A 837 19.35 -22.02 -13.85
N VAL A 838 18.17 -22.59 -14.04
CA VAL A 838 16.95 -21.86 -14.39
C VAL A 838 15.82 -22.30 -13.49
N GLY A 839 14.79 -21.48 -13.37
CA GLY A 839 13.66 -21.86 -12.54
C GLY A 839 12.53 -20.86 -12.54
N LEU A 840 11.51 -21.21 -11.77
CA LEU A 840 10.32 -20.41 -11.54
C LEU A 840 10.16 -20.19 -10.04
N GLY A 841 9.55 -19.07 -9.68
CA GLY A 841 9.25 -18.78 -8.29
C GLY A 841 8.05 -17.87 -8.09
N VAL A 842 7.59 -17.82 -6.86
CA VAL A 842 6.54 -16.93 -6.40
C VAL A 842 7.01 -16.24 -5.14
N ARG A 843 6.72 -14.96 -5.04
CA ARG A 843 6.98 -14.13 -3.87
C ARG A 843 5.69 -13.52 -3.38
N ALA A 844 5.52 -13.49 -2.07
CA ALA A 844 4.44 -12.80 -1.39
C ALA A 844 5.03 -11.94 -0.27
N TRP A 845 4.90 -10.64 -0.40
CA TRP A 845 5.22 -9.71 0.66
C TRP A 845 3.99 -9.45 1.50
N LEU A 846 4.05 -9.82 2.78
CA LEU A 846 2.96 -9.66 3.75
C LEU A 846 3.43 -8.74 4.88
N PRO A 847 2.66 -7.69 5.26
CA PRO A 847 3.11 -6.69 6.24
C PRO A 847 3.54 -7.25 7.60
N MET A 848 2.91 -8.34 8.07
CA MET A 848 3.23 -8.97 9.36
C MET A 848 4.33 -10.04 9.29
N PHE A 849 4.51 -10.68 8.13
CA PHE A 849 5.38 -11.84 7.95
C PHE A 849 6.62 -11.56 7.09
N GLY A 850 6.70 -10.35 6.52
CA GLY A 850 7.76 -10.01 5.57
C GLY A 850 7.61 -10.73 4.23
N LEU A 851 8.73 -11.07 3.60
CA LEU A 851 8.78 -11.78 2.33
C LEU A 851 8.65 -13.29 2.53
N LEU A 852 7.67 -13.88 1.87
CA LEU A 852 7.54 -15.31 1.73
C LEU A 852 7.76 -15.69 0.26
N GLY A 853 8.48 -16.76 0.00
CA GLY A 853 8.75 -17.19 -1.36
C GLY A 853 8.96 -18.68 -1.49
N VAL A 854 8.70 -19.19 -2.68
CA VAL A 854 9.03 -20.56 -3.08
C VAL A 854 9.60 -20.52 -4.47
N ASP A 855 10.75 -21.13 -4.64
CA ASP A 855 11.41 -21.30 -5.94
C ASP A 855 11.57 -22.78 -6.27
N TYR A 856 11.51 -23.09 -7.55
CA TYR A 856 11.93 -24.37 -8.08
C TYR A 856 13.04 -24.11 -9.11
N GLY A 857 14.26 -24.46 -8.74
CA GLY A 857 15.46 -24.28 -9.57
C GLY A 857 15.94 -25.60 -10.12
N ILE A 858 16.34 -25.61 -11.38
CA ILE A 858 16.86 -26.76 -12.13
C ILE A 858 18.30 -26.47 -12.49
N ARG A 859 19.24 -27.29 -12.05
CA ARG A 859 20.65 -27.15 -12.37
C ARG A 859 21.02 -27.84 -13.66
N PHE A 860 22.04 -27.30 -14.34
CA PHE A 860 22.57 -27.84 -15.61
C PHE A 860 23.98 -28.36 -15.51
N ASP A 861 24.70 -28.02 -14.46
CA ASP A 861 26.10 -28.41 -14.28
C ASP A 861 26.25 -29.21 -12.98
N ASP A 862 27.25 -30.10 -12.98
CA ASP A 862 27.60 -30.89 -11.81
C ASP A 862 27.95 -29.99 -10.62
N GLN A 863 27.41 -30.27 -9.44
CA GLN A 863 27.88 -29.67 -8.19
C GLN A 863 29.21 -30.31 -7.74
N THR A 864 29.24 -31.64 -7.71
CA THR A 864 30.46 -32.44 -7.61
C THR A 864 30.56 -33.31 -8.87
N PRO A 865 31.76 -33.63 -9.34
CA PRO A 865 31.94 -34.38 -10.60
C PRO A 865 31.08 -35.65 -10.64
N GLY A 866 30.18 -35.73 -11.64
CA GLY A 866 29.32 -36.90 -11.89
C GLY A 866 28.06 -36.98 -11.03
N ASP A 867 27.66 -35.91 -10.31
CA ASP A 867 26.44 -35.91 -9.46
C ASP A 867 25.16 -35.51 -10.22
N LEU A 868 25.29 -35.03 -11.48
CA LEU A 868 24.14 -34.72 -12.31
C LEU A 868 23.41 -36.02 -12.67
N GLN A 869 22.13 -36.15 -12.30
CA GLN A 869 21.39 -37.41 -12.50
C GLN A 869 21.02 -37.60 -13.99
N PRO A 870 21.38 -38.73 -14.62
CA PRO A 870 20.95 -39.04 -15.99
C PRO A 870 19.43 -39.16 -16.04
N ALA A 871 18.84 -38.66 -17.15
CA ALA A 871 17.40 -38.55 -17.29
C ALA A 871 16.93 -39.02 -18.67
N ASP A 872 15.84 -39.75 -18.74
CA ASP A 872 15.22 -40.28 -19.94
C ASP A 872 14.21 -39.32 -20.60
N GLY A 873 14.36 -38.02 -20.37
CA GLY A 873 13.51 -36.99 -20.96
C GLY A 873 13.43 -35.73 -20.12
N PHE A 874 12.79 -34.70 -20.67
CA PHE A 874 12.74 -33.40 -20.06
C PHE A 874 12.09 -33.39 -18.65
N PHE A 875 10.97 -34.06 -18.49
CA PHE A 875 10.29 -34.09 -17.18
C PHE A 875 11.06 -34.88 -16.11
N ASP A 876 11.68 -35.97 -16.52
CA ASP A 876 12.53 -36.77 -15.65
C ASP A 876 13.77 -35.94 -15.22
N TYR A 877 14.36 -35.19 -16.18
CA TYR A 877 15.46 -34.29 -15.88
C TYR A 877 15.10 -33.26 -14.82
N ILE A 878 13.94 -32.60 -14.99
CA ILE A 878 13.44 -31.59 -14.05
C ILE A 878 13.28 -32.18 -12.64
N THR A 879 12.68 -33.36 -12.53
CA THR A 879 12.41 -34.01 -11.24
C THR A 879 13.68 -34.48 -10.55
N LYS A 880 14.67 -34.96 -11.27
CA LYS A 880 15.94 -35.47 -10.72
C LYS A 880 16.95 -34.36 -10.37
N ASN A 881 17.00 -33.31 -11.20
CA ASN A 881 18.00 -32.24 -11.07
C ASN A 881 17.38 -30.92 -10.61
N GLY A 882 16.10 -30.92 -10.22
CA GLY A 882 15.39 -29.76 -9.69
C GLY A 882 15.35 -29.77 -8.17
N LYS A 883 15.34 -28.56 -7.57
CA LYS A 883 15.28 -28.37 -6.12
C LYS A 883 14.28 -27.30 -5.74
N PHE A 884 13.47 -27.59 -4.75
CA PHE A 884 12.62 -26.60 -4.10
C PHE A 884 13.41 -25.79 -3.08
N THR A 885 13.17 -24.48 -3.06
CA THR A 885 13.75 -23.55 -2.10
C THR A 885 12.63 -22.72 -1.51
N VAL A 886 12.55 -22.69 -0.19
CA VAL A 886 11.58 -21.85 0.54
C VAL A 886 12.31 -20.63 1.09
N ILE A 887 11.73 -19.45 0.89
CA ILE A 887 12.30 -18.16 1.29
C ILE A 887 11.39 -17.55 2.34
N LEU A 888 11.98 -17.16 3.48
CA LEU A 888 11.26 -16.60 4.61
C LEU A 888 11.99 -15.35 5.12
N GLY A 889 11.31 -14.21 5.14
CA GLY A 889 11.80 -12.97 5.75
C GLY A 889 12.56 -12.03 4.82
N PHE A 890 13.49 -12.54 3.99
CA PHE A 890 14.33 -11.72 3.10
C PHE A 890 14.39 -12.29 1.69
N GLU A 891 14.61 -11.44 0.70
CA GLU A 891 15.03 -11.92 -0.61
C GLU A 891 16.48 -12.42 -0.49
N PRO A 892 16.80 -13.65 -0.98
CA PRO A 892 18.18 -14.19 -0.85
C PRO A 892 19.17 -13.26 -1.54
N GLU A 893 20.21 -12.90 -0.84
CA GLU A 893 21.31 -12.12 -1.39
C GLU A 893 22.09 -12.86 -2.48
#